data_df916f81bf89f78a42b236f01502e3b8
#
_entry.id   df916f81bf89f78a42b236f01502e3b8
#
_cell.length_a   1.000
_cell.length_b   1.000
_cell.length_c   1.000
_cell.angle_alpha   90.00
_cell.angle_beta   90.00
_cell.angle_gamma   90.00
#
_symmetry.space_group_name_H-M   'P 1'
#
loop_
_entity.id
_entity.type
_entity.pdbx_description
1 polymer ?
#
loop_
_entity_poly.entity_id
_entity_poly.type
_entity_poly.pdbx_seq_one_letter_code
_entity_poly.pdbx_strand_id
1 'polypeptide(L)'
;FGSALTKVAANKEFAVGLLLLKQFVKKHWYEGEDSFEPPVVPDDEKEIVRRILLLALDDGHRKICTAIGMAVASIAVYDWPESWPDLLPVLLNLINNQTNLNGVHGAMRCLALLCADLDDKMVPTLIPAMFPSLMTVVSSPQIYDMYIRSKALSIVYSCTSVLGTMAGVYKTETSSLILPMIKPWMQQFSSILEIPVQPENPDDWSVRMEVVKCLNQFVQYFSSLIKSEFEVVLGPLWNTFISTLRVYEQASIEGAEDSYDGRYDSDGSEKSLDSFVIQLFELLLTIVGNSRLSQLVLENAKELVFHTIAFLQMTEQQVHTWTTDANQFIADEEDATYSCRISGVLLLDEIISSFGAEGYLAIEDAAKRWFTESQTRKMSGTASWWRLREATLFALSSLSEQLLETEETGFESASLKHLIEQLVSDDSQAGPLEYPFLYARIFTAVAKFSPVLSSGTLEHFLYMAMKALSMDLPPPVKVGACRALSQLLPEANKETIQPQLLDLFSSLTDLLIQASDETLHMVLETLLAVVKTAHESPELVESIISPVILNVWALHVSDPFISIDALEVIEAVKGVPGCIHPLVSRILPYIGPILNKPQEQADGLVAGSLDLLTMLLKNAPNDVVKAIYDVCFSAIIRIILQSDDHSEIQNATECLSAFISGGREQVLVWGLDFGSTMRSLLDIASRLLDPNLESSGSLFVGSYILQLILHLPSHMAAHIRDLVAAIVRRMQSAQISSLRSSLLVVFARLVHMSVPNVGQFIDLLISIPAEGHDNSFAYVMSEWTKQQGEIQGAYQIKITTTALALLIASRHNELARVHVQGHLIKSDVGITTRSKAKSAPDQWVMLPLPTKIVGLLADALSEIQEQTLAGDEEDSDWEEVQADTNEKDREFLQSVSISASGRHNDEHLEAMAKVFNEDQEDQYEDDLLSITDPLNQINLANYLVDFFVNFSQSDRQLLDHICKSLNQSQRNAIQMVLQR
;
A
#
# COMPACT_ATOMS: atom_id res chain seq x y z
N PHE A 1 49.62 -4.05 6.22
CA PHE A 1 48.58 -3.12 5.85
C PHE A 1 49.04 -1.66 5.97
N GLY A 2 49.58 -1.20 7.08
CA GLY A 2 50.07 0.16 7.28
C GLY A 2 51.08 0.67 6.27
N SER A 3 52.02 -0.19 5.75
CA SER A 3 52.98 0.21 4.74
C SER A 3 52.41 0.24 3.30
N ALA A 4 51.32 -0.45 3.04
CA ALA A 4 50.60 -0.39 1.77
C ALA A 4 49.76 0.87 1.65
N LEU A 5 49.09 1.28 2.71
CA LEU A 5 48.27 2.51 2.76
C LEU A 5 49.07 3.80 2.52
N THR A 6 50.30 3.89 3.00
CA THR A 6 51.17 5.06 2.81
C THR A 6 51.80 5.16 1.40
N LYS A 7 51.80 4.08 0.62
CA LYS A 7 52.38 4.07 -0.74
C LYS A 7 51.34 4.16 -1.89
N VAL A 8 50.06 4.01 -1.61
CA VAL A 8 48.99 3.90 -2.63
C VAL A 8 48.23 5.21 -2.83
N ALA A 9 48.61 6.31 -2.16
CA ALA A 9 47.96 7.62 -2.18
C ALA A 9 47.90 8.34 -3.55
N ALA A 10 48.31 7.73 -4.63
CA ALA A 10 48.39 8.38 -5.94
C ALA A 10 47.54 7.75 -7.07
N ASN A 11 46.68 6.74 -6.81
CA ASN A 11 46.02 6.01 -7.89
C ASN A 11 44.55 5.63 -7.59
N LYS A 12 43.77 5.46 -8.68
CA LYS A 12 42.42 4.85 -8.67
C LYS A 12 42.33 3.53 -7.85
N GLU A 13 43.42 2.82 -7.68
CA GLU A 13 43.56 1.63 -6.85
C GLU A 13 43.29 1.85 -5.36
N PHE A 14 43.47 3.09 -4.84
CA PHE A 14 43.24 3.39 -3.43
C PHE A 14 41.75 3.43 -3.11
N ALA A 15 40.92 4.00 -3.98
CA ALA A 15 39.44 4.03 -3.77
C ALA A 15 38.86 2.60 -3.81
N VAL A 16 39.40 1.73 -4.69
CA VAL A 16 39.03 0.30 -4.73
C VAL A 16 39.48 -0.41 -3.44
N GLY A 17 40.66 -0.08 -2.92
CA GLY A 17 41.17 -0.61 -1.65
C GLY A 17 40.27 -0.25 -0.45
N LEU A 18 39.68 0.96 -0.41
CA LEU A 18 38.77 1.38 0.64
C LEU A 18 37.37 0.74 0.52
N LEU A 19 36.90 0.48 -0.70
CA LEU A 19 35.67 -0.31 -0.91
C LEU A 19 35.88 -1.77 -0.46
N LEU A 20 37.04 -2.35 -0.73
CA LEU A 20 37.41 -3.67 -0.23
C LEU A 20 37.55 -3.68 1.30
N LEU A 21 38.06 -2.58 1.90
CA LEU A 21 38.08 -2.42 3.36
C LEU A 21 36.68 -2.41 3.96
N LYS A 22 35.73 -1.72 3.34
CA LYS A 22 34.32 -1.73 3.78
C LYS A 22 33.74 -3.15 3.78
N GLN A 23 33.98 -3.93 2.73
CA GLN A 23 33.55 -5.34 2.66
C GLN A 23 34.27 -6.20 3.69
N PHE A 24 35.55 -5.97 3.90
CA PHE A 24 36.36 -6.66 4.90
C PHE A 24 35.87 -6.36 6.33
N VAL A 25 35.56 -5.09 6.64
CA VAL A 25 34.96 -4.69 7.93
C VAL A 25 33.67 -5.44 8.18
N LYS A 26 32.78 -5.52 7.20
CA LYS A 26 31.51 -6.24 7.31
C LYS A 26 31.69 -7.73 7.63
N LYS A 27 32.77 -8.35 7.11
CA LYS A 27 32.99 -9.80 7.26
C LYS A 27 33.83 -10.18 8.47
N HIS A 28 34.77 -9.34 8.92
CA HIS A 28 35.81 -9.74 9.88
C HIS A 28 35.91 -8.83 11.10
N TRP A 29 35.10 -7.75 11.20
CA TRP A 29 35.25 -6.77 12.28
C TRP A 29 34.53 -7.15 13.56
N TYR A 30 33.37 -7.72 13.46
CA TYR A 30 32.49 -8.04 14.59
C TYR A 30 31.89 -9.45 14.46
N GLU A 31 32.12 -10.30 15.51
CA GLU A 31 31.68 -11.71 15.49
C GLU A 31 30.16 -11.92 15.56
N GLY A 32 29.42 -10.90 15.96
CA GLY A 32 27.95 -10.96 16.09
C GLY A 32 27.17 -10.63 14.80
N GLU A 33 27.85 -10.40 13.67
CA GLU A 33 27.20 -10.08 12.40
C GLU A 33 26.84 -11.35 11.62
N ASP A 34 25.67 -11.36 10.98
CA ASP A 34 25.21 -12.51 10.18
C ASP A 34 26.17 -12.84 8.99
N SER A 35 26.94 -11.85 8.52
CA SER A 35 27.92 -11.98 7.45
C SER A 35 29.35 -12.24 7.91
N PHE A 36 29.55 -12.52 9.23
CA PHE A 36 30.88 -12.72 9.79
C PHE A 36 31.57 -13.97 9.27
N GLU A 37 32.82 -13.80 8.89
CA GLU A 37 33.73 -14.88 8.48
C GLU A 37 35.01 -14.84 9.35
N PRO A 38 35.40 -15.93 10.06
CA PRO A 38 36.62 -15.94 10.85
C PRO A 38 37.87 -15.78 9.96
N PRO A 39 39.00 -15.23 10.50
CA PRO A 39 39.20 -14.75 11.88
C PRO A 39 38.73 -13.30 12.10
N VAL A 40 38.38 -12.94 13.36
CA VAL A 40 38.13 -11.57 13.78
C VAL A 40 39.43 -10.76 13.79
N VAL A 41 39.35 -9.47 13.43
CA VAL A 41 40.48 -8.54 13.48
C VAL A 41 40.88 -8.26 14.95
N PRO A 42 42.16 -8.41 15.33
CA PRO A 42 42.64 -8.09 16.67
C PRO A 42 42.46 -6.61 17.05
N ASP A 43 42.22 -6.30 18.33
CA ASP A 43 41.94 -4.93 18.79
C ASP A 43 43.08 -3.92 18.56
N ASP A 44 44.33 -4.36 18.65
CA ASP A 44 45.51 -3.57 18.33
C ASP A 44 45.57 -3.18 16.84
N GLU A 45 45.17 -4.09 15.94
CA GLU A 45 45.07 -3.79 14.51
C GLU A 45 43.87 -2.86 14.24
N LYS A 46 42.76 -3.07 14.90
CA LYS A 46 41.58 -2.16 14.80
C LYS A 46 41.94 -0.71 15.18
N GLU A 47 42.68 -0.53 16.28
CA GLU A 47 43.15 0.78 16.72
C GLU A 47 44.06 1.45 15.69
N ILE A 48 44.98 0.72 15.09
CA ILE A 48 45.86 1.23 14.02
C ILE A 48 45.03 1.69 12.82
N VAL A 49 44.08 0.86 12.36
CA VAL A 49 43.19 1.20 11.20
C VAL A 49 42.39 2.45 11.49
N ARG A 50 41.74 2.54 12.64
CA ARG A 50 40.95 3.70 13.07
C ARG A 50 41.78 4.98 13.04
N ARG A 51 42.95 4.98 13.61
CA ARG A 51 43.86 6.13 13.65
C ARG A 51 44.31 6.57 12.28
N ILE A 52 44.68 5.63 11.38
CA ILE A 52 45.15 5.93 10.02
C ILE A 52 44.01 6.54 9.20
N LEU A 53 42.80 6.02 9.30
CA LEU A 53 41.65 6.56 8.58
C LEU A 53 41.30 8.00 9.00
N LEU A 54 41.34 8.31 10.30
CA LEU A 54 41.09 9.67 10.78
C LEU A 54 42.16 10.67 10.30
N LEU A 55 43.42 10.27 10.23
CA LEU A 55 44.52 11.09 9.73
C LEU A 55 44.43 11.35 8.22
N ALA A 56 43.73 10.51 7.49
CA ALA A 56 43.61 10.61 6.03
C ALA A 56 42.32 11.33 5.58
N LEU A 57 41.47 11.77 6.50
CA LEU A 57 40.20 12.48 6.19
C LEU A 57 40.43 13.83 5.50
N ASP A 58 41.62 14.43 5.55
CA ASP A 58 41.95 15.70 4.93
C ASP A 58 42.67 15.58 3.56
N ASP A 59 42.56 14.42 2.90
CA ASP A 59 43.14 14.19 1.57
C ASP A 59 42.65 15.23 0.55
N GLY A 60 43.57 15.65 -0.35
CA GLY A 60 43.26 16.64 -1.37
C GLY A 60 42.29 16.18 -2.45
N HIS A 61 41.99 14.86 -2.51
CA HIS A 61 41.07 14.29 -3.48
C HIS A 61 39.72 13.95 -2.86
N ARG A 62 38.66 14.69 -3.20
CA ARG A 62 37.30 14.52 -2.64
C ARG A 62 36.78 13.07 -2.69
N LYS A 63 37.04 12.31 -3.79
CA LYS A 63 36.65 10.90 -3.89
C LYS A 63 37.34 10.01 -2.86
N ILE A 64 38.58 10.32 -2.52
CA ILE A 64 39.34 9.60 -1.48
C ILE A 64 38.77 9.92 -0.11
N CYS A 65 38.53 11.20 0.21
CA CYS A 65 37.87 11.61 1.46
C CYS A 65 36.52 10.91 1.64
N THR A 66 35.72 10.84 0.58
CA THR A 66 34.43 10.14 0.59
C THR A 66 34.60 8.65 0.94
N ALA A 67 35.50 7.95 0.27
CA ALA A 67 35.76 6.54 0.51
C ALA A 67 36.33 6.26 1.91
N ILE A 68 37.15 7.16 2.44
CA ILE A 68 37.64 7.11 3.82
C ILE A 68 36.48 7.33 4.81
N GLY A 69 35.65 8.36 4.58
CA GLY A 69 34.48 8.62 5.39
C GLY A 69 33.51 7.42 5.44
N MET A 70 33.29 6.76 4.31
CA MET A 70 32.50 5.51 4.26
C MET A 70 33.14 4.37 5.05
N ALA A 71 34.46 4.22 5.01
CA ALA A 71 35.14 3.20 5.80
C ALA A 71 35.06 3.51 7.30
N VAL A 72 35.27 4.79 7.68
CA VAL A 72 35.12 5.25 9.07
C VAL A 72 33.69 5.00 9.57
N ALA A 73 32.69 5.38 8.81
CA ALA A 73 31.28 5.16 9.18
C ALA A 73 30.97 3.65 9.36
N SER A 74 31.47 2.80 8.44
CA SER A 74 31.25 1.36 8.54
C SER A 74 31.90 0.71 9.79
N ILE A 75 33.03 1.22 10.25
CA ILE A 75 33.68 0.78 11.47
C ILE A 75 32.97 1.33 12.71
N ALA A 76 32.51 2.60 12.63
CA ALA A 76 31.86 3.26 13.74
C ALA A 76 30.54 2.60 14.17
N VAL A 77 29.84 1.94 13.26
CA VAL A 77 28.64 1.14 13.58
C VAL A 77 28.92 0.10 14.67
N TYR A 78 30.13 -0.46 14.70
CA TYR A 78 30.53 -1.50 15.66
C TYR A 78 31.28 -0.95 16.87
N ASP A 79 32.12 0.06 16.69
CA ASP A 79 33.10 0.50 17.66
C ASP A 79 32.74 1.77 18.42
N TRP A 80 31.90 2.62 17.86
CA TRP A 80 31.55 3.91 18.46
C TRP A 80 30.25 3.80 19.27
N PRO A 81 30.11 4.46 20.46
CA PRO A 81 31.15 5.28 21.11
C PRO A 81 32.14 4.51 22.02
N GLU A 82 31.82 3.26 22.40
CA GLU A 82 32.51 2.54 23.50
C GLU A 82 34.00 2.28 23.21
N SER A 83 34.29 1.72 22.04
CA SER A 83 35.67 1.35 21.63
C SER A 83 36.35 2.43 20.79
N TRP A 84 35.64 3.49 20.43
CA TRP A 84 36.18 4.60 19.63
C TRP A 84 35.70 5.98 20.10
N PRO A 85 35.92 6.37 21.38
CA PRO A 85 35.37 7.62 21.93
C PRO A 85 35.93 8.89 21.29
N ASP A 86 37.13 8.84 20.70
CA ASP A 86 37.78 10.01 20.08
C ASP A 86 37.23 10.40 18.70
N LEU A 87 36.40 9.56 18.09
CA LEU A 87 35.87 9.78 16.73
C LEU A 87 35.18 11.15 16.60
N LEU A 88 34.13 11.41 17.40
CA LEU A 88 33.38 12.66 17.34
C LEU A 88 34.24 13.90 17.68
N PRO A 89 35.04 13.91 18.75
CA PRO A 89 35.94 15.04 19.03
C PRO A 89 36.85 15.37 17.88
N VAL A 90 37.44 14.37 17.20
CA VAL A 90 38.32 14.59 16.05
C VAL A 90 37.56 15.17 14.86
N LEU A 91 36.36 14.63 14.53
CA LEU A 91 35.53 15.17 13.45
C LEU A 91 35.14 16.62 13.70
N LEU A 92 34.71 16.97 14.92
CA LEU A 92 34.34 18.35 15.29
C LEU A 92 35.54 19.31 15.26
N ASN A 93 36.73 18.82 15.66
CA ASN A 93 37.94 19.60 15.55
C ASN A 93 38.31 19.92 14.11
N LEU A 94 38.19 18.95 13.21
CA LEU A 94 38.38 19.16 11.76
C LEU A 94 37.36 20.15 11.18
N ILE A 95 36.10 20.02 11.55
CA ILE A 95 34.98 20.89 11.08
C ILE A 95 35.24 22.33 11.52
N ASN A 96 35.74 22.55 12.74
CA ASN A 96 36.01 23.88 13.28
C ASN A 96 37.33 24.49 12.79
N ASN A 97 38.16 23.70 12.11
CA ASN A 97 39.43 24.18 11.56
C ASN A 97 39.21 24.80 10.18
N GLN A 98 38.83 26.07 10.16
CA GLN A 98 38.57 26.86 8.97
C GLN A 98 39.72 26.95 7.96
N THR A 99 40.95 26.65 8.37
CA THR A 99 42.14 26.72 7.50
C THR A 99 42.36 25.42 6.70
N ASN A 100 41.72 24.31 7.09
CA ASN A 100 41.80 23.02 6.41
C ASN A 100 40.45 22.59 5.80
N LEU A 101 40.08 23.19 4.65
CA LEU A 101 38.81 22.94 3.99
C LEU A 101 38.66 21.46 3.52
N ASN A 102 39.76 20.76 3.21
CA ASN A 102 39.70 19.33 2.87
C ASN A 102 39.30 18.49 4.09
N GLY A 103 39.89 18.81 5.25
CA GLY A 103 39.52 18.16 6.52
C GLY A 103 38.08 18.45 6.91
N VAL A 104 37.58 19.69 6.71
CA VAL A 104 36.15 20.01 6.88
C VAL A 104 35.29 19.15 5.98
N HIS A 105 35.60 19.04 4.68
CA HIS A 105 34.85 18.25 3.73
C HIS A 105 34.81 16.76 4.13
N GLY A 106 35.96 16.17 4.45
CA GLY A 106 36.06 14.76 4.86
C GLY A 106 35.27 14.48 6.15
N ALA A 107 35.42 15.37 7.16
CA ALA A 107 34.73 15.22 8.43
C ALA A 107 33.22 15.41 8.30
N MET A 108 32.75 16.39 7.53
CA MET A 108 31.32 16.61 7.26
C MET A 108 30.70 15.42 6.54
N ARG A 109 31.41 14.87 5.55
CA ARG A 109 30.98 13.67 4.84
C ARG A 109 30.86 12.46 5.74
N CYS A 110 31.87 12.23 6.56
CA CYS A 110 31.88 11.15 7.54
C CYS A 110 30.73 11.32 8.55
N LEU A 111 30.55 12.53 9.07
CA LEU A 111 29.49 12.82 10.03
C LEU A 111 28.10 12.64 9.43
N ALA A 112 27.87 13.05 8.18
CA ALA A 112 26.60 12.83 7.50
C ALA A 112 26.28 11.33 7.32
N LEU A 113 27.28 10.50 7.00
CA LEU A 113 27.10 9.04 6.90
C LEU A 113 26.80 8.43 8.28
N LEU A 114 27.48 8.88 9.33
CA LEU A 114 27.22 8.44 10.70
C LEU A 114 25.80 8.80 11.14
N CYS A 115 25.36 10.02 10.82
CA CYS A 115 24.04 10.52 11.24
C CYS A 115 22.88 9.86 10.51
N ALA A 116 23.12 9.21 9.38
CA ALA A 116 22.11 8.43 8.68
C ALA A 116 21.73 7.12 9.41
N ASP A 117 22.65 6.57 10.20
CA ASP A 117 22.50 5.29 10.93
C ASP A 117 22.40 5.48 12.45
N LEU A 118 22.17 6.72 12.95
CA LEU A 118 22.06 7.00 14.38
C LEU A 118 20.81 6.40 15.00
N ASP A 119 20.97 5.84 16.19
CA ASP A 119 19.87 5.40 17.04
C ASP A 119 19.40 6.49 18.02
N ASP A 120 18.26 6.25 18.63
CA ASP A 120 17.60 7.12 19.61
C ASP A 120 18.42 7.37 20.88
N LYS A 121 19.35 6.48 21.23
CA LYS A 121 20.19 6.60 22.45
C LYS A 121 21.35 7.59 22.26
N MET A 122 21.83 7.70 21.03
CA MET A 122 23.04 8.49 20.71
C MET A 122 22.72 9.94 20.43
N VAL A 123 21.62 10.22 19.72
CA VAL A 123 21.23 11.56 19.27
C VAL A 123 21.14 12.56 20.43
N PRO A 124 20.53 12.28 21.59
CA PRO A 124 20.47 13.24 22.69
C PRO A 124 21.84 13.71 23.22
N THR A 125 22.85 12.86 23.15
CA THR A 125 24.22 13.22 23.60
C THR A 125 25.00 13.97 22.53
N LEU A 126 24.68 13.75 21.27
CA LEU A 126 25.38 14.33 20.13
C LEU A 126 24.95 15.76 19.81
N ILE A 127 23.66 16.04 19.90
CA ILE A 127 23.08 17.31 19.53
C ILE A 127 23.76 18.51 20.22
N PRO A 128 23.93 18.54 21.55
CA PRO A 128 24.58 19.66 22.22
C PRO A 128 26.03 19.90 21.78
N ALA A 129 26.71 18.84 21.35
CA ALA A 129 28.10 18.93 20.90
C ALA A 129 28.24 19.37 19.43
N MET A 130 27.33 18.86 18.54
CA MET A 130 27.45 19.07 17.09
C MET A 130 26.77 20.37 16.60
N PHE A 131 25.58 20.67 17.09
CA PHE A 131 24.74 21.73 16.53
C PHE A 131 25.39 23.12 16.59
N PRO A 132 26.18 23.52 17.62
CA PRO A 132 26.91 24.80 17.57
C PRO A 132 27.92 24.86 16.42
N SER A 133 28.64 23.75 16.14
CA SER A 133 29.59 23.68 15.03
C SER A 133 28.88 23.72 13.67
N LEU A 134 27.78 22.98 13.53
CA LEU A 134 26.95 22.99 12.32
C LEU A 134 26.35 24.37 12.06
N MET A 135 25.88 25.07 13.11
CA MET A 135 25.39 26.46 13.01
C MET A 135 26.48 27.39 12.49
N THR A 136 27.71 27.26 13.00
CA THR A 136 28.84 28.07 12.52
C THR A 136 29.13 27.85 11.04
N VAL A 137 29.06 26.58 10.57
CA VAL A 137 29.24 26.23 9.17
C VAL A 137 28.12 26.85 8.30
N VAL A 138 26.87 26.67 8.69
CA VAL A 138 25.71 27.14 7.90
C VAL A 138 25.67 28.70 7.84
N SER A 139 26.03 29.37 8.92
CA SER A 139 26.01 30.85 9.02
C SER A 139 27.22 31.59 8.36
N SER A 140 28.18 30.82 7.83
CA SER A 140 29.43 31.42 7.30
C SER A 140 29.61 31.15 5.79
N PRO A 141 28.80 31.74 4.89
CA PRO A 141 28.85 31.47 3.44
C PRO A 141 30.13 31.95 2.77
N GLN A 142 30.90 32.84 3.43
CA GLN A 142 32.17 33.34 2.92
C GLN A 142 33.34 32.36 3.10
N ILE A 143 33.18 31.38 4.01
CA ILE A 143 34.23 30.43 4.37
C ILE A 143 33.88 29.04 3.79
N TYR A 144 32.63 28.62 3.93
CA TYR A 144 32.17 27.31 3.54
C TYR A 144 31.31 27.36 2.27
N ASP A 145 31.60 26.50 1.31
CA ASP A 145 30.87 26.40 0.08
C ASP A 145 29.44 25.85 0.31
N MET A 146 28.60 25.91 -0.71
CA MET A 146 27.20 25.46 -0.63
C MET A 146 27.08 23.97 -0.33
N TYR A 147 27.98 23.14 -0.85
CA TYR A 147 27.98 21.71 -0.59
C TYR A 147 28.20 21.41 0.90
N ILE A 148 29.20 22.02 1.53
CA ILE A 148 29.47 21.81 2.97
C ILE A 148 28.29 22.29 3.81
N ARG A 149 27.70 23.44 3.45
CA ARG A 149 26.55 24.01 4.15
C ARG A 149 25.29 23.15 4.00
N SER A 150 25.02 22.61 2.80
CA SER A 150 23.89 21.70 2.61
C SER A 150 24.08 20.38 3.38
N LYS A 151 25.31 19.84 3.43
CA LYS A 151 25.60 18.65 4.27
C LYS A 151 25.44 18.92 5.76
N ALA A 152 25.82 20.12 6.25
CA ALA A 152 25.57 20.50 7.64
C ALA A 152 24.06 20.52 7.95
N LEU A 153 23.24 21.05 7.04
CA LEU A 153 21.78 21.05 7.17
C LEU A 153 21.18 19.63 7.08
N SER A 154 21.71 18.77 6.21
CA SER A 154 21.23 17.37 6.13
C SER A 154 21.50 16.60 7.43
N ILE A 155 22.59 16.89 8.12
CA ILE A 155 22.88 16.34 9.47
C ILE A 155 21.86 16.86 10.49
N VAL A 156 21.55 18.16 10.46
CA VAL A 156 20.51 18.74 11.32
C VAL A 156 19.16 18.06 11.06
N TYR A 157 18.79 17.89 9.78
CA TYR A 157 17.59 17.17 9.38
C TYR A 157 17.54 15.75 9.96
N SER A 158 18.59 14.93 9.76
CA SER A 158 18.64 13.55 10.27
C SER A 158 18.51 13.50 11.80
N CYS A 159 19.24 14.35 12.52
CA CYS A 159 19.16 14.40 13.98
C CYS A 159 17.78 14.86 14.48
N THR A 160 17.17 15.84 13.79
CA THR A 160 15.84 16.37 14.16
C THR A 160 14.76 15.33 13.88
N SER A 161 14.89 14.55 12.82
CA SER A 161 13.99 13.45 12.50
C SER A 161 14.00 12.36 13.60
N VAL A 162 15.18 11.92 14.04
CA VAL A 162 15.31 10.95 15.14
C VAL A 162 14.73 11.52 16.44
N LEU A 163 15.02 12.80 16.78
CA LEU A 163 14.41 13.45 17.94
C LEU A 163 12.88 13.50 17.83
N GLY A 164 12.36 13.73 16.63
CA GLY A 164 10.93 13.74 16.36
C GLY A 164 10.26 12.41 16.70
N THR A 165 10.83 11.31 16.23
CA THR A 165 10.33 9.97 16.56
C THR A 165 10.41 9.65 18.06
N MET A 166 11.42 10.19 18.76
CA MET A 166 11.55 10.07 20.23
C MET A 166 10.53 10.92 20.99
N ALA A 167 10.07 12.03 20.41
CA ALA A 167 9.22 13.01 21.10
C ALA A 167 7.87 12.42 21.55
N GLY A 168 7.38 11.37 20.90
CA GLY A 168 6.20 10.63 21.33
C GLY A 168 6.36 9.91 22.67
N VAL A 169 7.55 9.43 22.98
CA VAL A 169 7.83 8.63 24.20
C VAL A 169 8.57 9.47 25.26
N TYR A 170 9.51 10.32 24.84
CA TYR A 170 10.41 11.09 25.70
C TYR A 170 10.21 12.60 25.53
N LYS A 171 8.95 13.07 25.62
CA LYS A 171 8.55 14.45 25.33
C LYS A 171 9.34 15.51 26.10
N THR A 172 9.59 15.29 27.39
CA THR A 172 10.28 16.26 28.27
C THR A 172 11.75 16.41 27.90
N GLU A 173 12.42 15.30 27.70
CA GLU A 173 13.85 15.23 27.36
C GLU A 173 14.10 15.84 25.98
N THR A 174 13.35 15.45 24.97
CA THR A 174 13.46 15.96 23.61
C THR A 174 13.15 17.45 23.54
N SER A 175 12.11 17.93 24.26
CA SER A 175 11.80 19.35 24.36
C SER A 175 12.93 20.16 24.99
N SER A 176 13.56 19.63 26.04
CA SER A 176 14.68 20.32 26.72
C SER A 176 15.93 20.44 25.82
N LEU A 177 16.15 19.49 24.93
CA LEU A 177 17.25 19.48 23.97
C LEU A 177 17.02 20.47 22.82
N ILE A 178 15.80 20.51 22.27
CA ILE A 178 15.51 21.28 21.07
C ILE A 178 15.22 22.76 21.33
N LEU A 179 14.60 23.08 22.49
CA LEU A 179 14.15 24.43 22.84
C LEU A 179 15.25 25.51 22.73
N PRO A 180 16.48 25.30 23.22
CA PRO A 180 17.56 26.31 23.10
C PRO A 180 17.99 26.59 21.67
N MET A 181 17.67 25.69 20.74
CA MET A 181 18.13 25.70 19.35
C MET A 181 17.11 26.31 18.40
N ILE A 182 15.80 26.28 18.75
CA ILE A 182 14.72 26.70 17.88
C ILE A 182 14.96 28.13 17.35
N LYS A 183 15.11 29.10 18.22
CA LYS A 183 15.25 30.51 17.82
C LYS A 183 16.46 30.78 16.91
N PRO A 184 17.69 30.33 17.25
CA PRO A 184 18.84 30.50 16.36
C PRO A 184 18.65 29.84 14.99
N TRP A 185 18.09 28.62 14.94
CA TRP A 185 17.87 27.92 13.67
C TRP A 185 16.77 28.58 12.84
N MET A 186 15.64 29.01 13.43
CA MET A 186 14.59 29.77 12.72
C MET A 186 15.12 31.05 12.10
N GLN A 187 15.95 31.83 12.83
CA GLN A 187 16.61 33.02 12.31
C GLN A 187 17.57 32.71 11.15
N GLN A 188 18.33 31.62 11.26
CA GLN A 188 19.26 31.21 10.22
C GLN A 188 18.51 30.73 8.96
N PHE A 189 17.42 29.95 9.12
CA PHE A 189 16.58 29.53 8.01
C PHE A 189 15.94 30.73 7.31
N SER A 190 15.39 31.67 8.06
CA SER A 190 14.84 32.90 7.53
C SER A 190 15.89 33.68 6.70
N SER A 191 17.11 33.87 7.21
CA SER A 191 18.17 34.56 6.49
C SER A 191 18.62 33.89 5.20
N ILE A 192 18.53 32.56 5.13
CA ILE A 192 18.85 31.83 3.88
C ILE A 192 17.70 31.97 2.86
N LEU A 193 16.44 31.92 3.31
CA LEU A 193 15.28 32.09 2.44
C LEU A 193 15.10 33.54 1.93
N GLU A 194 15.60 34.56 2.67
CA GLU A 194 15.60 35.96 2.25
C GLU A 194 16.54 36.26 1.06
N ILE A 195 17.54 35.38 0.81
CA ILE A 195 18.44 35.57 -0.33
C ILE A 195 17.62 35.42 -1.62
N PRO A 196 17.72 36.35 -2.60
CA PRO A 196 16.97 36.23 -3.85
C PRO A 196 17.30 34.94 -4.59
N VAL A 197 16.29 34.33 -5.15
CA VAL A 197 16.44 33.12 -5.98
C VAL A 197 17.14 33.51 -7.28
N GLN A 198 18.26 32.83 -7.59
CA GLN A 198 19.02 33.05 -8.84
C GLN A 198 18.82 31.82 -9.76
N PRO A 199 18.12 31.99 -10.90
CA PRO A 199 17.74 30.84 -11.76
C PRO A 199 18.93 30.14 -12.45
N GLU A 200 20.11 30.79 -12.47
CA GLU A 200 21.27 30.33 -13.25
C GLU A 200 22.25 29.45 -12.44
N ASN A 201 22.00 29.23 -11.15
CA ASN A 201 22.89 28.45 -10.29
C ASN A 201 22.18 27.23 -9.68
N PRO A 202 22.32 26.01 -10.26
CA PRO A 202 21.68 24.80 -9.77
C PRO A 202 22.14 24.41 -8.35
N ASP A 203 23.32 24.84 -7.91
CA ASP A 203 23.82 24.61 -6.54
C ASP A 203 23.05 25.43 -5.48
N ASP A 204 22.29 26.44 -5.88
CA ASP A 204 21.51 27.26 -4.94
C ASP A 204 20.29 26.50 -4.39
N TRP A 205 19.72 25.58 -5.14
CA TRP A 205 18.58 24.79 -4.70
C TRP A 205 18.92 23.85 -3.56
N SER A 206 20.14 23.31 -3.52
CA SER A 206 20.51 22.30 -2.50
C SER A 206 20.45 22.84 -1.08
N VAL A 207 20.92 24.05 -0.81
CA VAL A 207 20.88 24.66 0.54
C VAL A 207 19.46 24.99 0.94
N ARG A 208 18.66 25.54 0.02
CA ARG A 208 17.25 25.88 0.28
C ARG A 208 16.41 24.64 0.51
N MET A 209 16.63 23.59 -0.27
CA MET A 209 15.96 22.31 -0.13
C MET A 209 16.20 21.72 1.27
N GLU A 210 17.45 21.71 1.74
CA GLU A 210 17.74 21.21 3.09
C GLU A 210 17.13 22.11 4.19
N VAL A 211 17.04 23.43 3.98
CA VAL A 211 16.31 24.32 4.91
C VAL A 211 14.84 23.97 4.96
N VAL A 212 14.20 23.76 3.81
CA VAL A 212 12.78 23.38 3.72
C VAL A 212 12.53 22.02 4.40
N LYS A 213 13.40 21.03 4.16
CA LYS A 213 13.35 19.72 4.84
C LYS A 213 13.48 19.85 6.36
N CYS A 214 14.45 20.68 6.85
CA CYS A 214 14.58 20.93 8.27
C CYS A 214 13.33 21.59 8.85
N LEU A 215 12.78 22.60 8.19
CA LEU A 215 11.54 23.26 8.61
C LEU A 215 10.39 22.29 8.69
N ASN A 216 10.27 21.38 7.72
CA ASN A 216 9.23 20.34 7.71
C ASN A 216 9.33 19.47 8.97
N GLN A 217 10.52 19.00 9.34
CA GLN A 217 10.72 18.23 10.58
C GLN A 217 10.34 19.02 11.84
N PHE A 218 10.71 20.32 11.90
CA PHE A 218 10.34 21.16 13.04
C PHE A 218 8.82 21.36 13.14
N VAL A 219 8.13 21.57 12.02
CA VAL A 219 6.66 21.70 11.96
C VAL A 219 5.99 20.40 12.38
N GLN A 220 6.43 19.29 11.85
CA GLN A 220 5.84 17.98 12.07
C GLN A 220 5.92 17.53 13.54
N TYR A 221 7.09 17.65 14.16
CA TYR A 221 7.32 17.07 15.48
C TYR A 221 7.32 18.08 16.63
N PHE A 222 7.59 19.35 16.37
CA PHE A 222 7.80 20.37 17.41
C PHE A 222 6.91 21.59 17.26
N SER A 223 5.75 21.47 16.60
CA SER A 223 4.83 22.57 16.29
C SER A 223 4.46 23.41 17.52
N SER A 224 4.26 22.78 18.68
CA SER A 224 3.96 23.46 19.94
C SER A 224 5.08 24.37 20.46
N LEU A 225 6.33 24.04 20.14
CA LEU A 225 7.52 24.77 20.61
C LEU A 225 7.94 25.86 19.65
N ILE A 226 7.63 25.71 18.36
CA ILE A 226 8.11 26.65 17.33
C ILE A 226 7.13 27.79 17.01
N LYS A 227 5.85 27.70 17.39
CA LYS A 227 4.78 28.60 16.94
C LYS A 227 5.18 30.09 16.99
N SER A 228 5.75 30.56 18.10
CA SER A 228 6.16 31.98 18.28
C SER A 228 7.39 32.37 17.44
N GLU A 229 8.30 31.45 17.19
CA GLU A 229 9.53 31.70 16.45
C GLU A 229 9.37 31.44 14.95
N PHE A 230 8.32 30.72 14.55
CA PHE A 230 8.05 30.38 13.16
C PHE A 230 7.57 31.58 12.32
N GLU A 231 6.96 32.58 12.94
CA GLU A 231 6.51 33.82 12.28
C GLU A 231 7.63 34.53 11.51
N VAL A 232 8.88 34.43 12.00
CA VAL A 232 10.05 35.01 11.34
C VAL A 232 10.33 34.37 9.97
N VAL A 233 9.94 33.09 9.78
CA VAL A 233 10.19 32.32 8.55
C VAL A 233 9.08 32.51 7.52
N LEU A 234 7.83 32.80 7.93
CA LEU A 234 6.67 32.85 7.04
C LEU A 234 6.82 33.82 5.86
N GLY A 235 7.27 35.04 6.12
CA GLY A 235 7.47 36.06 5.07
C GLY A 235 8.51 35.62 4.03
N PRO A 236 9.74 35.26 4.45
CA PRO A 236 10.76 34.70 3.56
C PRO A 236 10.33 33.43 2.81
N LEU A 237 9.61 32.52 3.47
CA LEU A 237 9.06 31.32 2.84
C LEU A 237 8.06 31.65 1.73
N TRP A 238 7.13 32.59 2.01
CA TRP A 238 6.18 33.08 1.02
C TRP A 238 6.86 33.71 -0.19
N ASN A 239 7.84 34.57 0.05
CA ASN A 239 8.62 35.19 -1.03
C ASN A 239 9.41 34.15 -1.85
N THR A 240 9.93 33.11 -1.18
CA THR A 240 10.59 31.99 -1.84
C THR A 240 9.60 31.23 -2.72
N PHE A 241 8.41 30.93 -2.24
CA PHE A 241 7.36 30.24 -2.99
C PHE A 241 6.98 31.01 -4.26
N ILE A 242 6.69 32.31 -4.15
CA ILE A 242 6.33 33.16 -5.29
C ILE A 242 7.48 33.32 -6.29
N SER A 243 8.71 33.53 -5.80
CA SER A 243 9.87 33.67 -6.69
C SER A 243 10.21 32.34 -7.39
N THR A 244 10.03 31.21 -6.70
CA THR A 244 10.24 29.90 -7.28
C THR A 244 9.23 29.62 -8.40
N LEU A 245 7.97 30.03 -8.26
CA LEU A 245 6.98 29.89 -9.33
C LEU A 245 7.44 30.60 -10.62
N ARG A 246 7.95 31.81 -10.52
CA ARG A 246 8.44 32.55 -11.70
C ARG A 246 9.60 31.84 -12.39
N VAL A 247 10.51 31.26 -11.59
CA VAL A 247 11.65 30.49 -12.12
C VAL A 247 11.13 29.20 -12.78
N TYR A 248 10.18 28.52 -12.13
CA TYR A 248 9.56 27.28 -12.64
C TYR A 248 8.83 27.53 -13.95
N GLU A 249 8.06 28.62 -14.06
CA GLU A 249 7.40 29.02 -15.33
C GLU A 249 8.42 29.22 -16.45
N GLN A 250 9.53 29.90 -16.19
CA GLN A 250 10.53 30.19 -17.21
C GLN A 250 11.40 28.97 -17.57
N ALA A 251 11.79 28.17 -16.59
CA ALA A 251 12.72 27.06 -16.79
C ALA A 251 12.05 25.77 -17.20
N SER A 252 10.93 25.39 -16.57
CA SER A 252 10.28 24.08 -16.77
C SER A 252 9.06 24.17 -17.67
N ILE A 253 8.23 25.24 -17.56
CA ILE A 253 6.99 25.35 -18.34
C ILE A 253 7.27 25.92 -19.74
N GLU A 254 8.08 26.97 -19.86
CA GLU A 254 8.40 27.64 -21.15
C GLU A 254 9.77 27.23 -21.71
N GLY A 255 10.64 26.61 -20.87
CA GLY A 255 11.99 26.24 -21.24
C GLY A 255 12.07 24.99 -22.08
N ALA A 256 12.85 25.05 -23.16
CA ALA A 256 12.99 23.95 -24.12
C ALA A 256 14.23 23.07 -23.92
N GLU A 257 15.17 23.43 -23.06
CA GLU A 257 16.43 22.70 -22.90
C GLU A 257 16.64 22.19 -21.48
N ASP A 258 16.64 20.89 -21.39
CA ASP A 258 17.01 20.12 -20.24
C ASP A 258 18.53 19.91 -20.19
N SER A 259 19.25 20.70 -19.41
CA SER A 259 20.63 20.39 -19.11
C SER A 259 20.66 19.25 -18.09
N TYR A 260 20.81 18.02 -18.55
CA TYR A 260 20.96 16.80 -17.71
C TYR A 260 22.23 16.82 -16.84
N ASP A 261 23.17 17.74 -17.09
CA ASP A 261 24.41 17.87 -16.35
C ASP A 261 24.15 18.66 -15.05
N GLY A 262 24.11 17.98 -13.92
CA GLY A 262 24.05 18.59 -12.58
C GLY A 262 22.84 18.24 -11.72
N ARG A 263 21.92 17.39 -12.15
CA ARG A 263 20.74 17.01 -11.39
C ARG A 263 21.04 16.22 -10.10
N TYR A 264 22.16 15.51 -10.05
CA TYR A 264 22.54 14.71 -8.91
C TYR A 264 23.86 15.19 -8.31
N ASP A 265 23.95 15.19 -6.99
CA ASP A 265 25.21 15.44 -6.29
C ASP A 265 26.10 14.20 -6.31
N SER A 266 27.35 14.34 -5.75
CA SER A 266 28.29 13.22 -5.66
C SER A 266 27.78 12.05 -4.82
N ASP A 267 26.66 12.20 -4.13
CA ASP A 267 26.01 11.25 -3.23
C ASP A 267 24.81 10.57 -3.86
N GLY A 268 24.43 11.01 -5.08
CA GLY A 268 23.25 10.54 -5.78
C GLY A 268 21.96 11.23 -5.33
N SER A 269 22.04 12.31 -4.52
CA SER A 269 20.86 13.11 -4.13
C SER A 269 20.46 14.04 -5.27
N GLU A 270 19.19 14.06 -5.60
CA GLU A 270 18.65 14.95 -6.65
C GLU A 270 18.64 16.41 -6.18
N LYS A 271 19.05 17.32 -7.07
CA LYS A 271 19.14 18.78 -6.83
C LYS A 271 18.33 19.58 -7.83
N SER A 272 17.31 18.98 -8.43
CA SER A 272 16.50 19.63 -9.46
C SER A 272 15.60 20.73 -8.84
N LEU A 273 15.16 21.66 -9.70
CA LEU A 273 14.14 22.63 -9.35
C LEU A 273 12.82 21.93 -8.99
N ASP A 274 12.48 20.86 -9.72
CA ASP A 274 11.27 20.07 -9.47
C ASP A 274 11.30 19.45 -8.07
N SER A 275 12.43 18.82 -7.66
CA SER A 275 12.59 18.30 -6.30
C SER A 275 12.46 19.39 -5.23
N PHE A 276 12.95 20.61 -5.50
CA PHE A 276 12.78 21.73 -4.57
C PHE A 276 11.33 22.18 -4.45
N VAL A 277 10.59 22.25 -5.56
CA VAL A 277 9.14 22.57 -5.57
C VAL A 277 8.35 21.54 -4.80
N ILE A 278 8.64 20.24 -4.99
CA ILE A 278 8.02 19.14 -4.24
C ILE A 278 8.23 19.32 -2.74
N GLN A 279 9.47 19.61 -2.31
CA GLN A 279 9.76 19.85 -0.89
C GLN A 279 9.07 21.09 -0.33
N LEU A 280 8.86 22.14 -1.14
CA LEU A 280 8.07 23.31 -0.75
C LEU A 280 6.59 22.92 -0.53
N PHE A 281 6.02 22.13 -1.42
CA PHE A 281 4.65 21.66 -1.26
C PHE A 281 4.50 20.76 -0.02
N GLU A 282 5.45 19.87 0.22
CA GLU A 282 5.46 19.02 1.42
C GLU A 282 5.48 19.86 2.72
N LEU A 283 6.31 20.89 2.77
CA LEU A 283 6.33 21.81 3.92
C LEU A 283 5.01 22.56 4.06
N LEU A 284 4.46 23.12 2.99
CA LEU A 284 3.19 23.85 3.01
C LEU A 284 2.02 22.95 3.42
N LEU A 285 1.98 21.72 2.90
CA LEU A 285 1.01 20.71 3.30
C LEU A 285 1.08 20.42 4.81
N THR A 286 2.29 20.20 5.33
CA THR A 286 2.49 19.97 6.77
C THR A 286 2.09 21.19 7.63
N ILE A 287 2.29 22.43 7.14
CA ILE A 287 1.85 23.63 7.84
C ILE A 287 0.31 23.74 7.85
N VAL A 288 -0.33 23.47 6.71
CA VAL A 288 -1.78 23.53 6.57
C VAL A 288 -2.46 22.46 7.43
N GLY A 289 -1.99 21.20 7.39
CA GLY A 289 -2.52 20.10 8.19
C GLY A 289 -2.21 20.21 9.70
N ASN A 290 -1.38 21.18 10.12
CA ASN A 290 -1.08 21.36 11.53
C ASN A 290 -2.04 22.37 12.19
N SER A 291 -2.93 21.92 13.05
CA SER A 291 -3.97 22.72 13.72
C SER A 291 -3.44 23.97 14.46
N ARG A 292 -2.17 24.01 14.85
CA ARG A 292 -1.55 25.12 15.55
C ARG A 292 -0.97 26.18 14.62
N LEU A 293 -0.55 25.81 13.42
CA LEU A 293 0.11 26.67 12.44
C LEU A 293 -0.80 27.04 11.27
N SER A 294 -1.83 26.25 10.97
CA SER A 294 -2.76 26.46 9.86
C SER A 294 -3.40 27.84 9.87
N GLN A 295 -3.73 28.37 11.05
CA GLN A 295 -4.30 29.71 11.21
C GLN A 295 -3.39 30.83 10.69
N LEU A 296 -2.04 30.62 10.67
CA LEU A 296 -1.10 31.61 10.15
C LEU A 296 -1.15 31.73 8.62
N VAL A 297 -1.67 30.71 7.95
CA VAL A 297 -1.76 30.61 6.48
C VAL A 297 -3.17 30.90 5.98
N LEU A 298 -4.20 30.70 6.81
CA LEU A 298 -5.61 30.82 6.46
C LEU A 298 -5.95 32.17 5.77
N GLU A 299 -5.44 33.28 6.29
CA GLU A 299 -5.70 34.62 5.73
C GLU A 299 -5.18 34.76 4.29
N ASN A 300 -4.18 33.95 3.89
CA ASN A 300 -3.58 33.96 2.57
C ASN A 300 -3.97 32.73 1.73
N ALA A 301 -4.94 31.91 2.17
CA ALA A 301 -5.31 30.67 1.52
C ALA A 301 -5.69 30.85 0.03
N LYS A 302 -6.41 31.92 -0.31
CA LYS A 302 -6.76 32.25 -1.72
C LYS A 302 -5.56 32.45 -2.63
N GLU A 303 -4.55 33.17 -2.14
CA GLU A 303 -3.33 33.40 -2.91
C GLU A 303 -2.45 32.15 -2.93
N LEU A 304 -2.44 31.35 -1.86
CA LEU A 304 -1.75 30.07 -1.83
C LEU A 304 -2.32 29.13 -2.91
N VAL A 305 -3.64 28.94 -2.92
CA VAL A 305 -4.34 28.12 -3.91
C VAL A 305 -4.10 28.63 -5.33
N PHE A 306 -4.25 29.96 -5.54
CA PHE A 306 -4.04 30.56 -6.85
C PHE A 306 -2.64 30.26 -7.42
N HIS A 307 -1.60 30.43 -6.63
CA HIS A 307 -0.23 30.15 -7.08
C HIS A 307 0.07 28.64 -7.15
N THR A 308 -0.54 27.82 -6.30
CA THR A 308 -0.41 26.37 -6.38
C THR A 308 -0.92 25.84 -7.71
N ILE A 309 -2.11 26.27 -8.17
CA ILE A 309 -2.64 25.88 -9.48
C ILE A 309 -1.69 26.28 -10.62
N ALA A 310 -0.99 27.39 -10.51
CA ALA A 310 0.00 27.80 -11.52
C ALA A 310 1.19 26.83 -11.64
N PHE A 311 1.61 26.21 -10.55
CA PHE A 311 2.64 25.16 -10.59
C PHE A 311 2.16 23.87 -11.26
N LEU A 312 0.85 23.62 -11.30
CA LEU A 312 0.30 22.40 -11.91
C LEU A 312 0.34 22.40 -13.45
N GLN A 313 0.80 23.47 -14.08
CA GLN A 313 0.93 23.52 -15.56
C GLN A 313 1.89 22.43 -16.04
N MET A 314 1.57 21.86 -17.22
CA MET A 314 2.46 20.91 -17.88
C MET A 314 3.78 21.57 -18.27
N THR A 315 4.88 20.91 -17.94
CA THR A 315 6.22 21.33 -18.40
C THR A 315 6.40 21.03 -19.90
N GLU A 316 7.33 21.72 -20.55
CA GLU A 316 7.64 21.45 -21.94
C GLU A 316 8.15 20.03 -22.17
N GLN A 317 8.89 19.49 -21.20
CA GLN A 317 9.35 18.11 -21.25
C GLN A 317 8.18 17.11 -21.18
N GLN A 318 7.21 17.33 -20.29
CA GLN A 318 6.02 16.49 -20.22
C GLN A 318 5.24 16.52 -21.55
N VAL A 319 4.99 17.69 -22.09
CA VAL A 319 4.30 17.83 -23.39
C VAL A 319 5.03 17.08 -24.50
N HIS A 320 6.36 17.19 -24.55
CA HIS A 320 7.17 16.48 -25.54
C HIS A 320 7.12 14.96 -25.37
N THR A 321 7.36 14.47 -24.15
CA THR A 321 7.36 13.02 -23.82
C THR A 321 5.98 12.42 -24.06
N TRP A 322 4.94 13.01 -23.50
CA TRP A 322 3.57 12.50 -23.57
C TRP A 322 2.95 12.58 -24.97
N THR A 323 3.45 13.47 -25.83
CA THR A 323 3.03 13.49 -27.26
C THR A 323 3.57 12.30 -28.02
N THR A 324 4.77 11.81 -27.65
CA THR A 324 5.45 10.72 -28.34
C THR A 324 5.16 9.35 -27.72
N ASP A 325 4.85 9.32 -26.41
CA ASP A 325 4.62 8.11 -25.65
C ASP A 325 3.33 8.21 -24.81
N ALA A 326 2.29 7.52 -25.27
CA ALA A 326 1.00 7.50 -24.58
C ALA A 326 1.02 6.66 -23.31
N ASN A 327 1.86 5.62 -23.22
CA ASN A 327 2.01 4.82 -22.01
C ASN A 327 2.61 5.68 -20.89
N GLN A 328 3.66 6.45 -21.20
CA GLN A 328 4.23 7.37 -20.22
C GLN A 328 3.24 8.46 -19.77
N PHE A 329 2.35 8.93 -20.67
CA PHE A 329 1.29 9.87 -20.30
C PHE A 329 0.32 9.27 -19.28
N ILE A 330 -0.08 8.01 -19.49
CA ILE A 330 -0.99 7.31 -18.57
C ILE A 330 -0.29 7.04 -17.25
N ALA A 331 0.92 6.44 -17.30
CA ALA A 331 1.70 6.10 -16.11
C ALA A 331 1.97 7.31 -15.21
N ASP A 332 2.41 8.45 -15.79
CA ASP A 332 2.70 9.67 -15.02
C ASP A 332 1.44 10.31 -14.39
N GLU A 333 0.25 10.04 -14.94
CA GLU A 333 -1.02 10.55 -14.39
C GLU A 333 -1.68 9.62 -13.37
N GLU A 334 -1.47 8.31 -13.49
CA GLU A 334 -2.07 7.28 -12.63
C GLU A 334 -1.11 6.85 -11.51
N ASP A 335 0.20 6.92 -11.75
CA ASP A 335 1.18 6.60 -10.73
C ASP A 335 1.24 7.73 -9.68
N ALA A 336 1.04 7.34 -8.41
CA ALA A 336 1.21 8.22 -7.26
C ALA A 336 2.68 8.65 -7.03
N THR A 337 3.53 8.60 -8.08
CA THR A 337 4.90 9.09 -7.97
C THR A 337 4.92 10.59 -7.68
N TYR A 338 5.77 10.96 -6.75
CA TYR A 338 5.96 12.35 -6.34
C TYR A 338 6.38 13.22 -7.53
N SER A 339 5.42 13.95 -8.08
CA SER A 339 5.63 14.98 -9.09
C SER A 339 5.17 16.35 -8.56
N CYS A 340 5.59 17.44 -9.19
CA CYS A 340 5.10 18.77 -8.82
C CYS A 340 3.57 18.86 -8.91
N ARG A 341 2.97 18.22 -9.91
CA ARG A 341 1.51 18.21 -10.11
C ARG A 341 0.80 17.47 -8.97
N ILE A 342 1.22 16.26 -8.64
CA ILE A 342 0.62 15.45 -7.55
C ILE A 342 0.84 16.14 -6.20
N SER A 343 2.05 16.59 -5.89
CA SER A 343 2.32 17.29 -4.62
C SER A 343 1.50 18.57 -4.45
N GLY A 344 1.27 19.30 -5.55
CA GLY A 344 0.39 20.48 -5.53
C GLY A 344 -1.08 20.12 -5.32
N VAL A 345 -1.58 19.03 -5.92
CA VAL A 345 -2.95 18.53 -5.67
C VAL A 345 -3.12 18.10 -4.22
N LEU A 346 -2.14 17.38 -3.64
CA LEU A 346 -2.18 17.00 -2.22
C LEU A 346 -2.26 18.22 -1.29
N LEU A 347 -1.55 19.31 -1.62
CA LEU A 347 -1.68 20.57 -0.87
C LEU A 347 -3.08 21.18 -1.01
N LEU A 348 -3.67 21.16 -2.21
CA LEU A 348 -5.03 21.69 -2.42
C LEU A 348 -6.09 20.85 -1.68
N ASP A 349 -5.92 19.53 -1.66
CA ASP A 349 -6.77 18.59 -0.92
C ASP A 349 -6.71 18.87 0.60
N GLU A 350 -5.50 19.01 1.15
CA GLU A 350 -5.31 19.36 2.55
C GLU A 350 -5.92 20.73 2.92
N ILE A 351 -5.88 21.70 1.98
CA ILE A 351 -6.52 23.02 2.19
C ILE A 351 -8.04 22.88 2.32
N ILE A 352 -8.68 22.02 1.51
CA ILE A 352 -10.12 21.75 1.65
C ILE A 352 -10.40 21.05 2.97
N SER A 353 -9.65 20.00 3.27
CA SER A 353 -9.82 19.19 4.49
C SER A 353 -9.61 20.02 5.77
N SER A 354 -8.54 20.85 5.82
CA SER A 354 -8.22 21.64 7.02
C SER A 354 -9.04 22.91 7.17
N PHE A 355 -9.48 23.57 6.07
CA PHE A 355 -10.20 24.86 6.11
C PHE A 355 -11.66 24.76 5.72
N GLY A 356 -12.16 23.58 5.35
CA GLY A 356 -13.55 23.35 5.00
C GLY A 356 -14.10 24.34 3.97
N ALA A 357 -15.17 25.04 4.30
CA ALA A 357 -15.82 26.00 3.42
C ALA A 357 -14.90 27.12 2.90
N GLU A 358 -13.93 27.58 3.69
CA GLU A 358 -12.98 28.61 3.28
C GLU A 358 -11.98 28.07 2.25
N GLY A 359 -11.56 26.80 2.39
CA GLY A 359 -10.76 26.07 1.42
C GLY A 359 -11.49 25.92 0.07
N TYR A 360 -12.75 25.48 0.11
CA TYR A 360 -13.62 25.39 -1.06
C TYR A 360 -13.73 26.74 -1.80
N LEU A 361 -14.04 27.82 -1.08
CA LEU A 361 -14.15 29.17 -1.65
C LEU A 361 -12.81 29.67 -2.24
N ALA A 362 -11.68 29.25 -1.68
CA ALA A 362 -10.37 29.61 -2.21
C ALA A 362 -10.10 28.88 -3.54
N ILE A 363 -10.47 27.61 -3.66
CA ILE A 363 -10.37 26.85 -4.93
C ILE A 363 -11.26 27.46 -6.00
N GLU A 364 -12.50 27.75 -5.67
CA GLU A 364 -13.45 28.35 -6.59
C GLU A 364 -12.98 29.73 -7.08
N ASP A 365 -12.52 30.61 -6.19
CA ASP A 365 -11.97 31.94 -6.51
C ASP A 365 -10.74 31.81 -7.45
N ALA A 366 -9.82 30.94 -7.12
CA ALA A 366 -8.61 30.70 -7.91
C ALA A 366 -8.97 30.17 -9.31
N ALA A 367 -9.89 29.23 -9.41
CA ALA A 367 -10.34 28.69 -10.71
C ALA A 367 -11.00 29.77 -11.58
N LYS A 368 -11.84 30.63 -11.02
CA LYS A 368 -12.44 31.79 -11.74
C LYS A 368 -11.38 32.82 -12.20
N ARG A 369 -10.42 33.11 -11.36
CA ARG A 369 -9.30 34.01 -11.69
C ARG A 369 -8.47 33.43 -12.84
N TRP A 370 -8.10 32.15 -12.78
CA TRP A 370 -7.34 31.47 -13.83
C TRP A 370 -8.14 31.33 -15.13
N PHE A 371 -9.45 31.11 -15.05
CA PHE A 371 -10.31 31.16 -16.22
C PHE A 371 -10.21 32.51 -16.93
N THR A 372 -10.35 33.60 -16.19
CA THR A 372 -10.30 34.96 -16.73
C THR A 372 -8.92 35.30 -17.30
N GLU A 373 -7.86 34.95 -16.57
CA GLU A 373 -6.47 35.19 -17.00
C GLU A 373 -6.13 34.39 -18.26
N SER A 374 -6.49 33.08 -18.31
CA SER A 374 -6.26 32.24 -19.49
C SER A 374 -7.03 32.75 -20.73
N GLN A 375 -8.24 33.29 -20.54
CA GLN A 375 -9.02 33.91 -21.61
C GLN A 375 -8.34 35.17 -22.12
N THR A 376 -7.79 36.01 -21.24
CA THR A 376 -7.02 37.19 -21.59
C THR A 376 -5.78 36.82 -22.40
N ARG A 377 -5.05 35.79 -21.97
CA ARG A 377 -3.88 35.26 -22.68
C ARG A 377 -4.25 34.67 -24.05
N LYS A 378 -5.38 33.97 -24.15
CA LYS A 378 -5.91 33.45 -25.41
C LYS A 378 -6.19 34.59 -26.40
N MET A 379 -6.85 35.67 -25.93
CA MET A 379 -7.15 36.86 -26.74
C MET A 379 -5.90 37.63 -27.16
N SER A 380 -4.85 37.65 -26.33
CA SER A 380 -3.57 38.27 -26.66
C SER A 380 -2.68 37.43 -27.60
N GLY A 381 -3.11 36.20 -27.92
CA GLY A 381 -2.36 35.31 -28.81
C GLY A 381 -1.18 34.60 -28.13
N THR A 382 -1.16 34.49 -26.80
CA THR A 382 -0.14 33.75 -26.08
C THR A 382 -0.28 32.25 -26.32
N ALA A 383 0.75 31.59 -26.82
CA ALA A 383 0.67 30.18 -27.24
C ALA A 383 0.41 29.18 -26.05
N SER A 384 0.84 29.53 -24.85
CA SER A 384 0.74 28.67 -23.64
C SER A 384 -0.56 28.86 -22.84
N TRP A 385 -1.53 29.64 -23.31
CA TRP A 385 -2.78 29.91 -22.60
C TRP A 385 -3.51 28.64 -22.15
N TRP A 386 -3.45 27.59 -22.94
CA TRP A 386 -4.14 26.34 -22.71
C TRP A 386 -3.58 25.56 -21.52
N ARG A 387 -2.29 25.74 -21.17
CA ARG A 387 -1.67 25.03 -20.02
C ARG A 387 -2.27 25.47 -18.69
N LEU A 388 -2.56 26.77 -18.52
CA LEU A 388 -3.27 27.27 -17.35
C LEU A 388 -4.70 26.74 -17.26
N ARG A 389 -5.37 26.60 -18.41
CA ARG A 389 -6.71 26.06 -18.48
C ARG A 389 -6.74 24.57 -18.15
N GLU A 390 -5.79 23.83 -18.68
CA GLU A 390 -5.61 22.41 -18.39
C GLU A 390 -5.27 22.21 -16.91
N ALA A 391 -4.33 22.98 -16.34
CA ALA A 391 -3.95 22.91 -14.93
C ALA A 391 -5.14 23.20 -13.99
N THR A 392 -5.99 24.18 -14.36
CA THR A 392 -7.20 24.48 -13.60
C THR A 392 -8.19 23.30 -13.62
N LEU A 393 -8.45 22.72 -14.80
CA LEU A 393 -9.31 21.55 -14.93
C LEU A 393 -8.71 20.33 -14.24
N PHE A 394 -7.37 20.17 -14.27
CA PHE A 394 -6.67 19.10 -13.56
C PHE A 394 -6.88 19.24 -12.06
N ALA A 395 -6.65 20.42 -11.48
CA ALA A 395 -6.88 20.67 -10.06
C ALA A 395 -8.32 20.35 -9.65
N LEU A 396 -9.31 20.87 -10.40
CA LEU A 396 -10.72 20.63 -10.11
C LEU A 396 -11.09 19.14 -10.22
N SER A 397 -10.62 18.45 -11.26
CA SER A 397 -10.93 17.02 -11.47
C SER A 397 -10.32 16.12 -10.42
N SER A 398 -9.11 16.46 -9.94
CA SER A 398 -8.43 15.70 -8.88
C SER A 398 -9.09 15.88 -7.51
N LEU A 399 -9.80 16.99 -7.31
CA LEU A 399 -10.52 17.32 -6.06
C LEU A 399 -12.03 17.09 -6.18
N SER A 400 -12.47 16.37 -7.23
CA SER A 400 -13.91 16.24 -7.54
C SER A 400 -14.71 15.61 -6.40
N GLU A 401 -14.18 14.62 -5.71
CA GLU A 401 -14.83 13.93 -4.60
C GLU A 401 -15.10 14.91 -3.44
N GLN A 402 -14.07 15.58 -2.96
CA GLN A 402 -14.18 16.56 -1.87
C GLN A 402 -15.06 17.76 -2.23
N LEU A 403 -14.99 18.20 -3.50
CA LEU A 403 -15.81 19.30 -3.99
C LEU A 403 -17.29 18.91 -4.09
N LEU A 404 -17.61 17.66 -4.44
CA LEU A 404 -18.98 17.15 -4.52
C LEU A 404 -19.55 16.84 -3.12
N GLU A 405 -18.79 16.27 -2.19
CA GLU A 405 -19.19 16.04 -0.81
C GLU A 405 -19.54 17.33 -0.07
N THR A 406 -18.76 18.39 -0.31
CA THR A 406 -19.03 19.71 0.28
C THR A 406 -20.36 20.31 -0.22
N GLU A 407 -20.81 19.97 -1.43
CA GLU A 407 -22.10 20.36 -1.98
C GLU A 407 -23.29 19.78 -1.22
N GLU A 408 -23.22 18.53 -0.77
CA GLU A 408 -24.29 17.85 -0.03
C GLU A 408 -24.54 18.52 1.33
N THR A 409 -23.56 19.19 1.91
CA THR A 409 -23.67 19.92 3.18
C THR A 409 -24.36 21.29 3.10
N GLY A 410 -24.85 21.71 1.91
CA GLY A 410 -25.72 22.87 1.74
C GLY A 410 -25.04 24.17 1.29
N PHE A 411 -23.78 24.13 0.88
CA PHE A 411 -23.17 25.24 0.14
C PHE A 411 -23.72 25.36 -1.28
N GLU A 412 -23.88 26.59 -1.79
CA GLU A 412 -24.51 26.85 -3.10
C GLU A 412 -23.76 26.21 -4.28
N SER A 413 -24.09 24.98 -4.62
CA SER A 413 -23.57 24.16 -5.73
C SER A 413 -23.69 24.80 -7.11
N ALA A 414 -24.60 25.74 -7.25
CA ALA A 414 -24.89 26.42 -8.53
C ALA A 414 -23.66 27.14 -9.14
N SER A 415 -22.70 27.58 -8.31
CA SER A 415 -21.54 28.36 -8.77
C SER A 415 -20.46 27.47 -9.38
N LEU A 416 -20.12 26.34 -8.73
CA LEU A 416 -19.15 25.38 -9.24
C LEU A 416 -19.64 24.69 -10.50
N LYS A 417 -20.88 24.21 -10.49
CA LYS A 417 -21.56 23.67 -11.67
C LYS A 417 -21.49 24.62 -12.87
N HIS A 418 -21.86 25.88 -12.67
CA HIS A 418 -21.82 26.88 -13.73
C HIS A 418 -20.39 27.13 -14.22
N LEU A 419 -19.41 27.17 -13.33
CA LEU A 419 -18.00 27.34 -13.67
C LEU A 419 -17.51 26.16 -14.54
N ILE A 420 -17.81 24.92 -14.14
CA ILE A 420 -17.40 23.73 -14.89
C ILE A 420 -18.10 23.66 -16.23
N GLU A 421 -19.41 23.89 -16.31
CA GLU A 421 -20.16 23.94 -17.58
C GLU A 421 -19.59 25.03 -18.50
N GLN A 422 -19.19 26.17 -17.97
CA GLN A 422 -18.58 27.25 -18.73
C GLN A 422 -17.18 26.87 -19.23
N LEU A 423 -16.31 26.30 -18.37
CA LEU A 423 -14.98 25.83 -18.73
C LEU A 423 -15.04 24.79 -19.85
N VAL A 424 -15.89 23.78 -19.69
CA VAL A 424 -16.07 22.69 -20.64
C VAL A 424 -16.67 23.19 -21.96
N SER A 425 -17.66 24.06 -21.92
CA SER A 425 -18.32 24.59 -23.11
C SER A 425 -17.41 25.51 -23.94
N ASP A 426 -16.71 26.44 -23.30
CA ASP A 426 -15.80 27.36 -23.96
C ASP A 426 -14.59 26.65 -24.59
N ASP A 427 -14.10 25.61 -23.97
CA ASP A 427 -12.90 24.91 -24.38
C ASP A 427 -13.15 23.73 -25.33
N SER A 428 -14.38 23.19 -25.37
CA SER A 428 -14.79 22.21 -26.38
C SER A 428 -14.72 22.76 -27.84
N GLN A 429 -14.68 24.08 -27.99
CA GLN A 429 -14.48 24.72 -29.28
C GLN A 429 -13.00 24.77 -29.73
N ALA A 430 -12.05 24.46 -28.82
CA ALA A 430 -10.65 24.27 -29.18
C ALA A 430 -10.53 22.97 -29.98
N GLY A 431 -9.78 22.99 -31.08
CA GLY A 431 -9.59 21.79 -31.88
C GLY A 431 -8.80 20.69 -31.15
N PRO A 432 -9.25 19.44 -31.16
CA PRO A 432 -8.53 18.33 -30.51
C PRO A 432 -7.13 18.07 -31.11
N LEU A 433 -6.90 18.50 -32.35
CA LEU A 433 -5.60 18.42 -33.01
C LEU A 433 -4.64 19.52 -32.57
N GLU A 434 -5.17 20.69 -32.16
CA GLU A 434 -4.35 21.85 -31.79
C GLU A 434 -3.96 21.82 -30.30
N TYR A 435 -4.89 21.34 -29.42
CA TYR A 435 -4.72 21.30 -27.99
C TYR A 435 -5.11 19.92 -27.40
N PRO A 436 -4.38 18.84 -27.77
CA PRO A 436 -4.80 17.47 -27.43
C PRO A 436 -4.90 17.20 -25.93
N PHE A 437 -4.00 17.74 -25.13
CA PHE A 437 -4.00 17.55 -23.67
C PHE A 437 -5.15 18.29 -22.98
N LEU A 438 -5.43 19.51 -23.42
CA LEU A 438 -6.59 20.25 -22.91
C LEU A 438 -7.89 19.48 -23.23
N TYR A 439 -7.98 18.92 -24.43
CA TYR A 439 -9.18 18.19 -24.87
C TYR A 439 -9.34 16.88 -24.08
N ALA A 440 -8.25 16.18 -23.83
CA ALA A 440 -8.22 15.00 -22.95
C ALA A 440 -8.69 15.35 -21.53
N ARG A 441 -8.23 16.47 -20.98
CA ARG A 441 -8.61 16.95 -19.64
C ARG A 441 -10.09 17.33 -19.55
N ILE A 442 -10.68 17.88 -20.62
CA ILE A 442 -12.11 18.15 -20.69
C ILE A 442 -12.91 16.84 -20.54
N PHE A 443 -12.53 15.77 -21.24
CA PHE A 443 -13.17 14.47 -21.09
C PHE A 443 -13.11 13.96 -19.65
N THR A 444 -11.94 14.03 -19.03
CA THR A 444 -11.77 13.62 -17.62
C THR A 444 -12.63 14.47 -16.67
N ALA A 445 -12.65 15.79 -16.87
CA ALA A 445 -13.45 16.68 -16.03
C ALA A 445 -14.96 16.41 -16.15
N VAL A 446 -15.45 16.18 -17.37
CA VAL A 446 -16.86 15.83 -17.61
C VAL A 446 -17.22 14.51 -16.91
N ALA A 447 -16.35 13.51 -16.99
CA ALA A 447 -16.57 12.23 -16.31
C ALA A 447 -16.62 12.38 -14.79
N LYS A 448 -15.63 13.07 -14.20
CA LYS A 448 -15.53 13.29 -12.75
C LYS A 448 -16.68 14.13 -12.17
N PHE A 449 -17.19 15.07 -12.92
CA PHE A 449 -18.31 15.93 -12.50
C PHE A 449 -19.66 15.49 -13.08
N SER A 450 -19.77 14.24 -13.56
CA SER A 450 -21.02 13.69 -14.09
C SER A 450 -22.25 13.89 -13.17
N PRO A 451 -22.15 13.76 -11.82
CA PRO A 451 -23.32 13.90 -10.95
C PRO A 451 -23.96 15.29 -10.98
N VAL A 452 -23.17 16.34 -11.26
CA VAL A 452 -23.68 17.73 -11.21
C VAL A 452 -23.90 18.36 -12.59
N LEU A 453 -23.40 17.76 -13.66
CA LEU A 453 -23.56 18.27 -15.02
C LEU A 453 -24.96 17.98 -15.58
N SER A 454 -25.38 18.78 -16.60
CA SER A 454 -26.65 18.55 -17.27
C SER A 454 -26.62 17.30 -18.14
N SER A 455 -27.74 16.55 -18.21
CA SER A 455 -27.88 15.37 -19.09
C SER A 455 -27.51 15.67 -20.54
N GLY A 456 -27.84 16.86 -21.03
CA GLY A 456 -27.50 17.27 -22.40
C GLY A 456 -26.00 17.45 -22.61
N THR A 457 -25.29 17.94 -21.60
CA THR A 457 -23.82 18.04 -21.62
C THR A 457 -23.19 16.63 -21.60
N LEU A 458 -23.67 15.76 -20.72
CA LEU A 458 -23.17 14.39 -20.62
C LEU A 458 -23.38 13.59 -21.92
N GLU A 459 -24.58 13.63 -22.50
CA GLU A 459 -24.90 12.98 -23.78
C GLU A 459 -24.02 13.50 -24.93
N HIS A 460 -23.79 14.82 -24.95
CA HIS A 460 -22.92 15.44 -25.96
C HIS A 460 -21.48 14.91 -25.84
N PHE A 461 -20.91 14.91 -24.65
CA PHE A 461 -19.53 14.46 -24.46
C PHE A 461 -19.37 12.95 -24.57
N LEU A 462 -20.34 12.16 -24.16
CA LEU A 462 -20.39 10.73 -24.43
C LEU A 462 -20.33 10.44 -25.95
N TYR A 463 -21.15 11.14 -26.73
CA TYR A 463 -21.11 11.03 -28.18
C TYR A 463 -19.75 11.46 -28.75
N MET A 464 -19.18 12.56 -28.25
CA MET A 464 -17.88 13.05 -28.71
C MET A 464 -16.75 12.10 -28.34
N ALA A 465 -16.79 11.45 -27.18
CA ALA A 465 -15.82 10.44 -26.76
C ALA A 465 -15.87 9.21 -27.67
N MET A 466 -17.06 8.66 -27.95
CA MET A 466 -17.22 7.56 -28.89
C MET A 466 -16.69 7.91 -30.29
N LYS A 467 -16.98 9.13 -30.76
CA LYS A 467 -16.51 9.61 -32.07
C LYS A 467 -14.99 9.83 -32.07
N ALA A 468 -14.40 10.29 -31.00
CA ALA A 468 -12.95 10.50 -30.88
C ALA A 468 -12.15 9.21 -31.06
N LEU A 469 -12.67 8.06 -30.64
CA LEU A 469 -12.03 6.77 -30.84
C LEU A 469 -11.99 6.34 -32.32
N SER A 470 -13.03 6.67 -33.09
CA SER A 470 -13.11 6.31 -34.51
C SER A 470 -12.35 7.27 -35.44
N MET A 471 -11.94 8.44 -34.93
CA MET A 471 -11.21 9.46 -35.71
C MET A 471 -9.70 9.27 -35.56
N ASP A 472 -8.95 9.77 -36.57
CA ASP A 472 -7.48 9.87 -36.47
C ASP A 472 -7.11 11.11 -35.64
N LEU A 473 -7.05 10.93 -34.32
CA LEU A 473 -6.74 11.95 -33.33
C LEU A 473 -5.48 11.58 -32.53
N PRO A 474 -4.77 12.57 -31.94
CA PRO A 474 -3.62 12.35 -31.10
C PRO A 474 -3.93 11.40 -29.91
N PRO A 475 -2.96 10.55 -29.53
CA PRO A 475 -3.15 9.57 -28.45
C PRO A 475 -3.73 10.15 -27.14
N PRO A 476 -3.30 11.33 -26.65
CA PRO A 476 -3.89 11.89 -25.42
C PRO A 476 -5.40 12.10 -25.49
N VAL A 477 -5.93 12.48 -26.66
CA VAL A 477 -7.39 12.65 -26.85
C VAL A 477 -8.11 11.30 -26.74
N LYS A 478 -7.55 10.25 -27.32
CA LYS A 478 -8.11 8.89 -27.22
C LYS A 478 -8.07 8.35 -25.81
N VAL A 479 -6.98 8.61 -25.09
CA VAL A 479 -6.86 8.29 -23.64
C VAL A 479 -7.97 8.98 -22.84
N GLY A 480 -8.13 10.28 -23.00
CA GLY A 480 -9.20 11.02 -22.34
C GLY A 480 -10.60 10.49 -22.69
N ALA A 481 -10.82 10.13 -23.97
CA ALA A 481 -12.07 9.54 -24.41
C ALA A 481 -12.35 8.16 -23.78
N CYS A 482 -11.34 7.29 -23.66
CA CYS A 482 -11.45 6.01 -22.98
C CYS A 482 -11.83 6.19 -21.50
N ARG A 483 -11.11 7.05 -20.77
CA ARG A 483 -11.41 7.37 -19.36
C ARG A 483 -12.83 7.90 -19.17
N ALA A 484 -13.28 8.79 -20.07
CA ALA A 484 -14.65 9.28 -20.00
C ALA A 484 -15.69 8.18 -20.28
N LEU A 485 -15.43 7.31 -21.24
CA LEU A 485 -16.33 6.20 -21.56
C LEU A 485 -16.44 5.19 -20.40
N SER A 486 -15.34 4.82 -19.76
CA SER A 486 -15.35 3.90 -18.61
C SER A 486 -16.28 4.39 -17.50
N GLN A 487 -16.29 5.69 -17.22
CA GLN A 487 -17.09 6.30 -16.16
C GLN A 487 -18.53 6.67 -16.58
N LEU A 488 -18.74 7.16 -17.80
CA LEU A 488 -20.06 7.63 -18.23
C LEU A 488 -20.99 6.53 -18.75
N LEU A 489 -20.46 5.45 -19.30
CA LEU A 489 -21.27 4.37 -19.89
C LEU A 489 -22.19 3.66 -18.92
N PRO A 490 -21.79 3.35 -17.67
CA PRO A 490 -22.64 2.66 -16.70
C PRO A 490 -23.94 3.40 -16.41
N GLU A 491 -23.90 4.73 -16.41
CA GLU A 491 -25.05 5.60 -16.09
C GLU A 491 -25.80 6.11 -17.33
N ALA A 492 -25.30 5.82 -18.54
CA ALA A 492 -25.83 6.36 -19.76
C ALA A 492 -27.13 5.66 -20.21
N ASN A 493 -27.98 6.40 -20.96
CA ASN A 493 -29.17 5.82 -21.53
C ASN A 493 -28.81 4.80 -22.63
N LYS A 494 -29.16 3.53 -22.42
CA LYS A 494 -28.88 2.42 -23.33
C LYS A 494 -29.43 2.63 -24.75
N GLU A 495 -30.59 3.26 -24.90
CA GLU A 495 -31.19 3.53 -26.22
C GLU A 495 -30.33 4.47 -27.07
N THR A 496 -29.57 5.37 -26.43
CA THR A 496 -28.69 6.33 -27.12
C THR A 496 -27.41 5.64 -27.63
N ILE A 497 -26.93 4.63 -26.90
CA ILE A 497 -25.66 3.93 -27.17
C ILE A 497 -25.84 2.81 -28.20
N GLN A 498 -27.00 2.11 -28.19
CA GLN A 498 -27.28 0.93 -29.03
C GLN A 498 -26.93 1.10 -30.52
N PRO A 499 -27.26 2.22 -31.17
CA PRO A 499 -26.95 2.41 -32.61
C PRO A 499 -25.46 2.52 -32.91
N GLN A 500 -24.62 2.84 -31.90
CA GLN A 500 -23.20 3.13 -32.05
C GLN A 500 -22.29 2.00 -31.54
N LEU A 501 -22.89 0.94 -30.96
CA LEU A 501 -22.12 -0.16 -30.36
C LEU A 501 -21.19 -0.85 -31.36
N LEU A 502 -21.63 -1.06 -32.59
CA LEU A 502 -20.80 -1.71 -33.61
C LEU A 502 -19.54 -0.92 -33.93
N ASP A 503 -19.70 0.39 -34.15
CA ASP A 503 -18.57 1.30 -34.44
C ASP A 503 -17.63 1.43 -33.25
N LEU A 504 -18.20 1.44 -32.03
CA LEU A 504 -17.44 1.51 -30.79
C LEU A 504 -16.62 0.24 -30.56
N PHE A 505 -17.21 -0.95 -30.71
CA PHE A 505 -16.50 -2.22 -30.62
C PHE A 505 -15.38 -2.33 -31.67
N SER A 506 -15.65 -1.91 -32.92
CA SER A 506 -14.64 -1.91 -33.97
C SER A 506 -13.47 -0.98 -33.62
N SER A 507 -13.76 0.24 -33.16
CA SER A 507 -12.73 1.22 -32.78
C SER A 507 -11.89 0.77 -31.59
N LEU A 508 -12.52 0.20 -30.55
CA LEU A 508 -11.81 -0.36 -29.40
C LEU A 508 -10.98 -1.59 -29.77
N THR A 509 -11.47 -2.43 -30.66
CA THR A 509 -10.73 -3.60 -31.15
C THR A 509 -9.49 -3.18 -31.94
N ASP A 510 -9.61 -2.14 -32.78
CA ASP A 510 -8.48 -1.58 -33.54
C ASP A 510 -7.44 -0.94 -32.60
N LEU A 511 -7.89 -0.25 -31.55
CA LEU A 511 -7.00 0.30 -30.49
C LEU A 511 -6.32 -0.82 -29.71
N LEU A 512 -7.02 -1.87 -29.34
CA LEU A 512 -6.51 -3.00 -28.57
C LEU A 512 -5.35 -3.70 -29.29
N ILE A 513 -5.42 -3.80 -30.62
CA ILE A 513 -4.36 -4.41 -31.44
C ILE A 513 -3.09 -3.52 -31.48
N GLN A 514 -3.23 -2.21 -31.29
CA GLN A 514 -2.14 -1.23 -31.35
C GLN A 514 -1.60 -0.87 -29.97
N ALA A 515 -2.36 -1.13 -28.92
CA ALA A 515 -2.04 -0.78 -27.55
C ALA A 515 -0.96 -1.71 -26.94
N SER A 516 -0.24 -1.18 -25.97
CA SER A 516 0.73 -1.93 -25.16
C SER A 516 0.75 -1.34 -23.74
N ASP A 517 1.20 -2.12 -22.79
CA ASP A 517 1.42 -1.69 -21.40
C ASP A 517 0.19 -0.92 -20.82
N GLU A 518 0.35 0.30 -20.33
CA GLU A 518 -0.70 1.10 -19.69
C GLU A 518 -1.86 1.43 -20.65
N THR A 519 -1.56 1.68 -21.96
CA THR A 519 -2.63 1.88 -22.93
C THR A 519 -3.46 0.63 -23.14
N LEU A 520 -2.87 -0.55 -23.04
CA LEU A 520 -3.61 -1.82 -23.17
C LEU A 520 -4.54 -2.04 -21.98
N HIS A 521 -4.05 -1.80 -20.75
CA HIS A 521 -4.86 -1.83 -19.53
C HIS A 521 -6.10 -0.90 -19.66
N MET A 522 -5.88 0.37 -19.97
CA MET A 522 -6.96 1.36 -20.13
C MET A 522 -7.99 0.98 -21.20
N VAL A 523 -7.55 0.44 -22.35
CA VAL A 523 -8.46 0.01 -23.42
C VAL A 523 -9.28 -1.20 -22.99
N LEU A 524 -8.68 -2.15 -22.22
CA LEU A 524 -9.39 -3.28 -21.64
C LEU A 524 -10.45 -2.86 -20.63
N GLU A 525 -10.14 -1.90 -19.74
CA GLU A 525 -11.10 -1.31 -18.80
C GLU A 525 -12.29 -0.65 -19.55
N THR A 526 -11.99 0.15 -20.58
CA THR A 526 -13.03 0.75 -21.42
C THR A 526 -13.88 -0.30 -22.10
N LEU A 527 -13.26 -1.36 -22.64
CA LEU A 527 -13.97 -2.47 -23.28
C LEU A 527 -14.87 -3.21 -22.30
N LEU A 528 -14.41 -3.40 -21.07
CA LEU A 528 -15.20 -3.99 -19.97
C LEU A 528 -16.49 -3.18 -19.74
N ALA A 529 -16.37 -1.85 -19.61
CA ALA A 529 -17.52 -0.96 -19.44
C ALA A 529 -18.52 -1.04 -20.61
N VAL A 530 -17.99 -1.09 -21.86
CA VAL A 530 -18.83 -1.22 -23.06
C VAL A 530 -19.54 -2.57 -23.11
N VAL A 531 -18.87 -3.67 -22.79
CA VAL A 531 -19.46 -5.02 -22.77
C VAL A 531 -20.56 -5.11 -21.73
N LYS A 532 -20.35 -4.58 -20.52
CA LYS A 532 -21.37 -4.49 -19.46
C LYS A 532 -22.61 -3.71 -19.90
N THR A 533 -22.42 -2.64 -20.69
CA THR A 533 -23.51 -1.83 -21.23
C THR A 533 -24.25 -2.53 -22.38
N ALA A 534 -23.54 -3.32 -23.18
CA ALA A 534 -24.05 -4.01 -24.37
C ALA A 534 -24.81 -5.32 -24.08
N HIS A 535 -25.31 -5.52 -22.87
CA HIS A 535 -25.95 -6.75 -22.38
C HIS A 535 -27.09 -7.30 -23.26
N GLU A 536 -27.73 -6.46 -24.06
CA GLU A 536 -28.82 -6.82 -24.96
C GLU A 536 -28.38 -7.17 -26.39
N SER A 537 -27.05 -7.20 -26.67
CA SER A 537 -26.51 -7.44 -28.02
C SER A 537 -25.52 -8.62 -28.06
N PRO A 538 -25.93 -9.84 -27.67
CA PRO A 538 -25.02 -10.98 -27.51
C PRO A 538 -24.29 -11.34 -28.83
N GLU A 539 -24.96 -11.19 -29.99
CA GLU A 539 -24.35 -11.52 -31.28
C GLU A 539 -23.15 -10.61 -31.62
N LEU A 540 -23.22 -9.34 -31.28
CA LEU A 540 -22.12 -8.40 -31.50
C LEU A 540 -20.98 -8.66 -30.53
N VAL A 541 -21.27 -8.83 -29.25
CA VAL A 541 -20.29 -9.10 -28.19
C VAL A 541 -19.50 -10.38 -28.50
N GLU A 542 -20.19 -11.51 -28.76
CA GLU A 542 -19.52 -12.76 -29.01
C GLU A 542 -18.73 -12.79 -30.32
N SER A 543 -19.27 -12.26 -31.40
CA SER A 543 -18.64 -12.38 -32.71
C SER A 543 -17.42 -11.45 -32.89
N ILE A 544 -17.42 -10.28 -32.24
CA ILE A 544 -16.36 -9.26 -32.39
C ILE A 544 -15.34 -9.36 -31.26
N ILE A 545 -15.82 -9.37 -30.00
CA ILE A 545 -14.95 -9.23 -28.84
C ILE A 545 -14.26 -10.55 -28.45
N SER A 546 -15.01 -11.67 -28.39
CA SER A 546 -14.46 -12.95 -27.94
C SER A 546 -13.18 -13.39 -28.67
N PRO A 547 -13.06 -13.30 -30.03
CA PRO A 547 -11.83 -13.70 -30.71
C PRO A 547 -10.63 -12.81 -30.37
N VAL A 548 -10.85 -11.50 -30.23
CA VAL A 548 -9.79 -10.52 -30.00
C VAL A 548 -9.29 -10.61 -28.57
N ILE A 549 -10.20 -10.64 -27.60
CA ILE A 549 -9.83 -10.70 -26.19
C ILE A 549 -9.11 -12.02 -25.83
N LEU A 550 -9.52 -13.15 -26.41
CA LEU A 550 -8.83 -14.42 -26.25
C LEU A 550 -7.41 -14.38 -26.83
N ASN A 551 -7.21 -13.67 -27.94
CA ASN A 551 -5.89 -13.50 -28.51
C ASN A 551 -5.01 -12.60 -27.64
N VAL A 552 -5.55 -11.50 -27.10
CA VAL A 552 -4.83 -10.60 -26.17
C VAL A 552 -4.44 -11.39 -24.91
N TRP A 553 -5.38 -12.10 -24.29
CA TRP A 553 -5.11 -12.95 -23.14
C TRP A 553 -3.99 -13.97 -23.43
N ALA A 554 -4.05 -14.67 -24.55
CA ALA A 554 -3.05 -15.69 -24.90
C ALA A 554 -1.65 -15.10 -25.13
N LEU A 555 -1.54 -13.87 -25.65
CA LEU A 555 -0.26 -13.18 -25.87
C LEU A 555 0.34 -12.64 -24.57
N HIS A 556 -0.51 -12.25 -23.60
CA HIS A 556 -0.09 -11.58 -22.35
C HIS A 556 -0.32 -12.44 -21.11
N VAL A 557 -0.47 -13.75 -21.25
CA VAL A 557 -0.76 -14.67 -20.12
C VAL A 557 0.31 -14.65 -19.03
N SER A 558 1.55 -14.26 -19.37
CA SER A 558 2.67 -14.14 -18.42
C SER A 558 2.71 -12.78 -17.71
N ASP A 559 1.92 -11.82 -18.15
CA ASP A 559 1.75 -10.52 -17.51
C ASP A 559 0.54 -10.59 -16.57
N PRO A 560 0.73 -10.54 -15.24
CA PRO A 560 -0.37 -10.74 -14.30
C PRO A 560 -1.44 -9.65 -14.40
N PHE A 561 -1.07 -8.39 -14.71
CA PHE A 561 -2.02 -7.28 -14.80
C PHE A 561 -2.90 -7.42 -16.05
N ILE A 562 -2.30 -7.49 -17.22
CA ILE A 562 -3.04 -7.61 -18.49
C ILE A 562 -3.84 -8.92 -18.56
N SER A 563 -3.32 -10.00 -17.96
CA SER A 563 -4.05 -11.28 -17.91
C SER A 563 -5.32 -11.17 -17.08
N ILE A 564 -5.28 -10.48 -15.93
CA ILE A 564 -6.46 -10.24 -15.07
C ILE A 564 -7.48 -9.39 -15.82
N ASP A 565 -7.08 -8.26 -16.39
CA ASP A 565 -7.98 -7.38 -17.15
C ASP A 565 -8.67 -8.11 -18.30
N ALA A 566 -7.89 -8.92 -19.04
CA ALA A 566 -8.46 -9.71 -20.13
C ALA A 566 -9.48 -10.75 -19.62
N LEU A 567 -9.21 -11.37 -18.47
CA LEU A 567 -10.14 -12.29 -17.81
C LEU A 567 -11.42 -11.59 -17.36
N GLU A 568 -11.34 -10.38 -16.83
CA GLU A 568 -12.51 -9.58 -16.44
C GLU A 568 -13.40 -9.25 -17.65
N VAL A 569 -12.80 -8.90 -18.78
CA VAL A 569 -13.56 -8.69 -20.04
C VAL A 569 -14.22 -10.01 -20.49
N ILE A 570 -13.49 -11.15 -20.44
CA ILE A 570 -14.05 -12.45 -20.80
C ILE A 570 -15.19 -12.84 -19.85
N GLU A 571 -15.07 -12.52 -18.57
CA GLU A 571 -16.11 -12.73 -17.57
C GLU A 571 -17.36 -11.88 -17.85
N ALA A 572 -17.17 -10.62 -18.20
CA ALA A 572 -18.27 -9.76 -18.63
C ALA A 572 -18.96 -10.32 -19.89
N VAL A 573 -18.20 -10.83 -20.87
CA VAL A 573 -18.76 -11.52 -22.06
C VAL A 573 -19.56 -12.75 -21.65
N LYS A 574 -19.06 -13.57 -20.72
CA LYS A 574 -19.76 -14.73 -20.15
C LYS A 574 -21.10 -14.32 -19.51
N GLY A 575 -21.12 -13.16 -18.82
CA GLY A 575 -22.31 -12.59 -18.18
C GLY A 575 -23.40 -12.15 -19.15
N VAL A 576 -23.08 -11.89 -20.41
CA VAL A 576 -24.07 -11.50 -21.44
C VAL A 576 -24.95 -12.70 -21.79
N PRO A 577 -26.29 -12.59 -21.70
CA PRO A 577 -27.22 -13.70 -21.95
C PRO A 577 -26.99 -14.33 -23.31
N GLY A 578 -26.75 -15.65 -23.35
CA GLY A 578 -26.54 -16.40 -24.59
C GLY A 578 -25.08 -16.51 -25.06
N CYS A 579 -24.13 -15.78 -24.48
CA CYS A 579 -22.72 -15.81 -24.90
C CYS A 579 -21.92 -17.01 -24.33
N ILE A 580 -22.31 -17.56 -23.19
CA ILE A 580 -21.51 -18.58 -22.49
C ILE A 580 -21.24 -19.84 -23.36
N HIS A 581 -22.23 -20.36 -24.08
CA HIS A 581 -22.07 -21.58 -24.89
C HIS A 581 -21.14 -21.34 -26.10
N PRO A 582 -21.33 -20.28 -26.93
CA PRO A 582 -20.42 -19.98 -28.01
C PRO A 582 -18.98 -19.71 -27.50
N LEU A 583 -18.84 -18.97 -26.39
CA LEU A 583 -17.56 -18.67 -25.76
C LEU A 583 -16.81 -19.95 -25.36
N VAL A 584 -17.47 -20.86 -24.63
CA VAL A 584 -16.89 -22.17 -24.25
C VAL A 584 -16.54 -23.00 -25.45
N SER A 585 -17.41 -23.03 -26.48
CA SER A 585 -17.16 -23.77 -27.74
C SER A 585 -15.92 -23.24 -28.47
N ARG A 586 -15.59 -21.95 -28.32
CA ARG A 586 -14.38 -21.32 -28.88
C ARG A 586 -13.13 -21.62 -28.05
N ILE A 587 -13.23 -21.62 -26.73
CA ILE A 587 -12.11 -21.78 -25.79
C ILE A 587 -11.64 -23.23 -25.70
N LEU A 588 -12.56 -24.21 -25.59
CA LEU A 588 -12.19 -25.63 -25.34
C LEU A 588 -11.25 -26.23 -26.39
N PRO A 589 -11.41 -26.00 -27.71
CA PRO A 589 -10.46 -26.51 -28.71
C PRO A 589 -9.04 -25.95 -28.57
N TYR A 590 -8.88 -24.77 -27.96
CA TYR A 590 -7.59 -24.15 -27.72
C TYR A 590 -6.96 -24.65 -26.41
N ILE A 591 -7.70 -24.65 -25.31
CA ILE A 591 -7.20 -25.03 -23.97
C ILE A 591 -7.00 -26.53 -23.83
N GLY A 592 -7.87 -27.36 -24.41
CA GLY A 592 -7.75 -28.82 -24.31
C GLY A 592 -6.38 -29.37 -24.67
N PRO A 593 -5.81 -29.04 -25.84
CA PRO A 593 -4.43 -29.41 -26.19
C PRO A 593 -3.36 -28.90 -25.26
N ILE A 594 -3.49 -27.67 -24.73
CA ILE A 594 -2.53 -27.06 -23.77
C ILE A 594 -2.45 -27.89 -22.50
N LEU A 595 -3.60 -28.19 -21.88
CA LEU A 595 -3.65 -28.95 -20.62
C LEU A 595 -3.26 -30.43 -20.80
N ASN A 596 -3.43 -30.98 -22.00
CA ASN A 596 -3.02 -32.36 -22.29
C ASN A 596 -1.51 -32.51 -22.43
N LYS A 597 -0.79 -31.44 -22.74
CA LYS A 597 0.68 -31.45 -22.92
C LYS A 597 1.32 -30.22 -22.20
N PRO A 598 1.23 -30.16 -20.88
CA PRO A 598 1.71 -29.00 -20.13
C PRO A 598 3.20 -28.75 -20.32
N GLN A 599 4.00 -29.80 -20.46
CA GLN A 599 5.48 -29.71 -20.61
C GLN A 599 5.96 -29.13 -21.95
N GLU A 600 5.07 -29.03 -22.97
CA GLU A 600 5.37 -28.46 -24.27
C GLU A 600 4.96 -26.98 -24.39
N GLN A 601 4.37 -26.39 -23.32
CA GLN A 601 3.80 -25.04 -23.34
C GLN A 601 4.78 -23.98 -22.85
N ALA A 602 4.51 -22.72 -23.19
CA ALA A 602 5.24 -21.56 -22.64
C ALA A 602 4.92 -21.41 -21.15
N ASP A 603 5.85 -20.79 -20.41
CA ASP A 603 5.71 -20.51 -18.99
C ASP A 603 4.42 -19.67 -18.72
N GLY A 604 3.66 -20.05 -17.71
CA GLY A 604 2.43 -19.39 -17.31
C GLY A 604 1.17 -19.77 -18.12
N LEU A 605 1.31 -20.33 -19.34
CA LEU A 605 0.16 -20.62 -20.21
C LEU A 605 -0.75 -21.73 -19.64
N VAL A 606 -0.18 -22.72 -18.98
CA VAL A 606 -0.94 -23.80 -18.34
C VAL A 606 -1.70 -23.24 -17.13
N ALA A 607 -1.03 -22.49 -16.26
CA ALA A 607 -1.64 -21.86 -15.09
C ALA A 607 -2.76 -20.89 -15.49
N GLY A 608 -2.49 -19.96 -16.42
CA GLY A 608 -3.50 -19.04 -16.94
C GLY A 608 -4.68 -19.73 -17.64
N SER A 609 -4.44 -20.87 -18.33
CA SER A 609 -5.53 -21.69 -18.90
C SER A 609 -6.43 -22.31 -17.83
N LEU A 610 -5.87 -22.66 -16.68
CA LEU A 610 -6.62 -23.17 -15.53
C LEU A 610 -7.44 -22.06 -14.86
N ASP A 611 -6.89 -20.83 -14.76
CA ASP A 611 -7.63 -19.65 -14.26
C ASP A 611 -8.83 -19.32 -15.16
N LEU A 612 -8.61 -19.29 -16.47
CA LEU A 612 -9.69 -19.07 -17.43
C LEU A 612 -10.79 -20.13 -17.30
N LEU A 613 -10.43 -21.40 -17.09
CA LEU A 613 -11.43 -22.46 -16.86
C LEU A 613 -12.15 -22.29 -15.52
N THR A 614 -11.44 -21.91 -14.48
CA THR A 614 -12.02 -21.63 -13.16
C THR A 614 -13.07 -20.53 -13.26
N MET A 615 -12.75 -19.44 -13.92
CA MET A 615 -13.68 -18.34 -14.19
C MET A 615 -14.90 -18.83 -15.00
N LEU A 616 -14.70 -19.65 -16.05
CA LEU A 616 -15.81 -20.18 -16.84
C LEU A 616 -16.74 -21.11 -16.05
N LEU A 617 -16.21 -21.88 -15.10
CA LEU A 617 -16.95 -22.82 -14.25
C LEU A 617 -17.78 -22.14 -13.16
N LYS A 618 -17.33 -20.98 -12.68
CA LYS A 618 -18.08 -20.21 -11.66
C LYS A 618 -19.48 -19.88 -12.18
N ASN A 619 -20.51 -20.26 -11.44
CA ASN A 619 -21.94 -20.02 -11.76
C ASN A 619 -22.38 -20.50 -13.15
N ALA A 620 -21.66 -21.49 -13.76
CA ALA A 620 -21.99 -21.98 -15.08
C ALA A 620 -23.17 -22.93 -15.07
N PRO A 621 -23.99 -22.97 -16.16
CA PRO A 621 -25.01 -24.02 -16.35
C PRO A 621 -24.39 -25.43 -16.37
N ASN A 622 -25.14 -26.43 -15.91
CA ASN A 622 -24.67 -27.80 -15.71
C ASN A 622 -24.19 -28.49 -17.00
N ASP A 623 -24.78 -28.18 -18.14
CA ASP A 623 -24.36 -28.64 -19.44
C ASP A 623 -23.03 -28.04 -19.92
N VAL A 624 -22.75 -26.79 -19.56
CA VAL A 624 -21.46 -26.12 -19.76
C VAL A 624 -20.38 -26.76 -18.89
N VAL A 625 -20.65 -26.95 -17.59
CA VAL A 625 -19.73 -27.65 -16.67
C VAL A 625 -19.40 -29.05 -17.21
N LYS A 626 -20.39 -29.76 -17.71
CA LYS A 626 -20.20 -31.10 -18.33
C LYS A 626 -19.34 -31.03 -19.60
N ALA A 627 -19.56 -30.05 -20.47
CA ALA A 627 -18.76 -29.89 -21.69
C ALA A 627 -17.27 -29.65 -21.38
N ILE A 628 -16.99 -28.80 -20.36
CA ILE A 628 -15.64 -28.55 -19.89
C ILE A 628 -15.06 -29.82 -19.21
N TYR A 629 -15.86 -30.52 -18.42
CA TYR A 629 -15.48 -31.79 -17.79
C TYR A 629 -14.98 -32.80 -18.82
N ASP A 630 -15.73 -33.02 -19.89
CA ASP A 630 -15.43 -34.05 -20.91
C ASP A 630 -14.07 -33.78 -21.61
N VAL A 631 -13.63 -32.53 -21.69
CA VAL A 631 -12.37 -32.14 -22.36
C VAL A 631 -11.19 -32.02 -21.39
N CYS A 632 -11.40 -31.40 -20.22
CA CYS A 632 -10.32 -30.88 -19.37
C CYS A 632 -10.12 -31.68 -18.07
N PHE A 633 -11.15 -32.33 -17.51
CA PHE A 633 -11.11 -32.91 -16.17
C PHE A 633 -9.94 -33.90 -15.97
N SER A 634 -9.74 -34.84 -16.90
CA SER A 634 -8.66 -35.83 -16.79
C SER A 634 -7.26 -35.20 -16.88
N ALA A 635 -7.11 -34.09 -17.61
CA ALA A 635 -5.87 -33.39 -17.72
C ALA A 635 -5.53 -32.63 -16.42
N ILE A 636 -6.54 -31.99 -15.80
CA ILE A 636 -6.41 -31.28 -14.51
C ILE A 636 -5.99 -32.26 -13.40
N ILE A 637 -6.64 -33.41 -13.29
CA ILE A 637 -6.25 -34.47 -12.34
C ILE A 637 -4.76 -34.82 -12.52
N ARG A 638 -4.32 -35.02 -13.77
CA ARG A 638 -2.93 -35.38 -14.07
C ARG A 638 -1.95 -34.27 -13.73
N ILE A 639 -2.29 -32.99 -13.97
CA ILE A 639 -1.47 -31.84 -13.60
C ILE A 639 -1.25 -31.84 -12.10
N ILE A 640 -2.31 -31.90 -11.28
CA ILE A 640 -2.17 -31.89 -9.82
C ILE A 640 -1.30 -33.05 -9.31
N LEU A 641 -1.43 -34.24 -9.93
CA LEU A 641 -0.68 -35.41 -9.46
C LEU A 641 0.76 -35.47 -9.95
N GLN A 642 1.13 -34.80 -11.05
CA GLN A 642 2.41 -34.98 -11.74
C GLN A 642 3.23 -33.73 -11.95
N SER A 643 2.63 -32.51 -11.84
CA SER A 643 3.39 -31.27 -11.97
C SER A 643 4.25 -31.01 -10.73
N ASP A 644 5.40 -30.38 -10.98
CA ASP A 644 6.28 -29.80 -9.96
C ASP A 644 6.17 -28.26 -9.90
N ASP A 645 5.40 -27.66 -10.83
CA ASP A 645 5.14 -26.22 -10.82
C ASP A 645 4.01 -25.89 -9.84
N HIS A 646 4.31 -25.01 -8.89
CA HIS A 646 3.38 -24.66 -7.81
C HIS A 646 2.16 -23.87 -8.31
N SER A 647 2.35 -23.00 -9.30
CA SER A 647 1.25 -22.20 -9.89
C SER A 647 0.27 -23.11 -10.63
N GLU A 648 0.79 -24.09 -11.40
CA GLU A 648 -0.03 -25.09 -12.05
C GLU A 648 -0.84 -25.93 -11.04
N ILE A 649 -0.19 -26.36 -9.94
CA ILE A 649 -0.87 -27.14 -8.88
C ILE A 649 -1.95 -26.32 -8.20
N GLN A 650 -1.67 -25.05 -7.86
CA GLN A 650 -2.61 -24.13 -7.23
C GLN A 650 -3.84 -23.91 -8.11
N ASN A 651 -3.64 -23.45 -9.34
CA ASN A 651 -4.73 -23.12 -10.26
C ASN A 651 -5.53 -24.37 -10.68
N ALA A 652 -4.85 -25.51 -10.83
CA ALA A 652 -5.55 -26.79 -11.08
C ALA A 652 -6.40 -27.24 -9.89
N THR A 653 -5.93 -26.98 -8.65
CA THR A 653 -6.69 -27.30 -7.43
C THR A 653 -7.94 -26.42 -7.32
N GLU A 654 -7.80 -25.12 -7.62
CA GLU A 654 -8.92 -24.19 -7.63
C GLU A 654 -9.93 -24.54 -8.74
N CYS A 655 -9.43 -24.82 -9.94
CA CYS A 655 -10.28 -25.28 -11.05
C CYS A 655 -11.04 -26.57 -10.71
N LEU A 656 -10.41 -27.53 -10.03
CA LEU A 656 -11.07 -28.74 -9.57
C LEU A 656 -12.13 -28.45 -8.50
N SER A 657 -11.86 -27.49 -7.62
CA SER A 657 -12.83 -27.00 -6.64
C SER A 657 -14.07 -26.42 -7.32
N ALA A 658 -13.89 -25.64 -8.39
CA ALA A 658 -14.97 -25.09 -9.21
C ALA A 658 -15.80 -26.21 -9.91
N PHE A 659 -15.16 -27.27 -10.39
CA PHE A 659 -15.89 -28.44 -10.92
C PHE A 659 -16.77 -29.11 -9.88
N ILE A 660 -16.26 -29.26 -8.65
CA ILE A 660 -17.02 -29.91 -7.57
C ILE A 660 -18.20 -29.03 -7.15
N SER A 661 -17.97 -27.72 -7.03
CA SER A 661 -19.03 -26.75 -6.71
C SER A 661 -20.13 -26.73 -7.79
N GLY A 662 -19.75 -26.63 -9.06
CA GLY A 662 -20.69 -26.56 -10.19
C GLY A 662 -21.41 -27.89 -10.51
N GLY A 663 -20.67 -28.99 -10.50
CA GLY A 663 -21.21 -30.31 -10.89
C GLY A 663 -21.77 -31.15 -9.73
N ARG A 664 -21.37 -30.85 -8.49
CA ARG A 664 -21.78 -31.54 -7.26
C ARG A 664 -21.66 -33.09 -7.39
N GLU A 665 -22.63 -33.84 -6.93
CA GLU A 665 -22.65 -35.33 -7.06
C GLU A 665 -22.62 -35.81 -8.52
N GLN A 666 -23.03 -34.99 -9.49
CA GLN A 666 -23.02 -35.36 -10.90
C GLN A 666 -21.60 -35.56 -11.46
N VAL A 667 -20.61 -34.91 -10.91
CA VAL A 667 -19.19 -35.11 -11.28
C VAL A 667 -18.78 -36.57 -11.17
N LEU A 668 -19.31 -37.29 -10.19
CA LEU A 668 -19.06 -38.71 -9.97
C LEU A 668 -19.72 -39.60 -11.03
N VAL A 669 -20.85 -39.15 -11.62
CA VAL A 669 -21.61 -39.87 -12.62
C VAL A 669 -21.08 -39.66 -14.03
N TRP A 670 -20.45 -38.52 -14.30
CA TRP A 670 -19.90 -38.16 -15.62
C TRP A 670 -18.67 -39.01 -16.01
N GLY A 671 -17.94 -39.55 -15.02
CA GLY A 671 -16.79 -40.41 -15.24
C GLY A 671 -17.16 -41.78 -15.83
N LEU A 672 -16.17 -42.50 -16.33
CA LEU A 672 -16.34 -43.86 -16.87
C LEU A 672 -16.80 -44.87 -15.79
N ASP A 673 -16.43 -44.67 -14.55
CA ASP A 673 -16.78 -45.47 -13.39
C ASP A 673 -16.87 -44.56 -12.15
N PHE A 674 -17.99 -44.62 -11.47
CA PHE A 674 -18.27 -43.82 -10.25
C PHE A 674 -17.16 -43.95 -9.18
N GLY A 675 -16.68 -45.20 -8.99
CA GLY A 675 -15.60 -45.43 -8.00
C GLY A 675 -14.23 -44.89 -8.43
N SER A 676 -13.95 -44.73 -9.73
CA SER A 676 -12.68 -44.24 -10.22
C SER A 676 -12.56 -42.72 -10.01
N THR A 677 -13.62 -41.97 -10.30
CA THR A 677 -13.62 -40.52 -10.06
C THR A 677 -13.41 -40.16 -8.59
N MET A 678 -14.15 -40.87 -7.69
CA MET A 678 -13.97 -40.63 -6.25
C MET A 678 -12.55 -40.97 -5.77
N ARG A 679 -11.96 -42.07 -6.28
CA ARG A 679 -10.56 -42.41 -5.97
C ARG A 679 -9.59 -41.29 -6.42
N SER A 680 -9.75 -40.80 -7.65
CA SER A 680 -8.89 -39.68 -8.15
C SER A 680 -9.00 -38.44 -7.28
N LEU A 681 -10.21 -38.08 -6.82
CA LEU A 681 -10.39 -36.93 -5.89
C LEU A 681 -9.72 -37.18 -4.54
N LEU A 682 -9.77 -38.41 -4.00
CA LEU A 682 -9.07 -38.75 -2.75
C LEU A 682 -7.54 -38.82 -2.93
N ASP A 683 -7.06 -39.30 -4.09
CA ASP A 683 -5.62 -39.31 -4.41
C ASP A 683 -5.06 -37.90 -4.48
N ILE A 684 -5.83 -36.95 -5.03
CA ILE A 684 -5.47 -35.52 -5.02
C ILE A 684 -5.43 -34.96 -3.59
N ALA A 685 -6.46 -35.22 -2.77
CA ALA A 685 -6.45 -34.82 -1.38
C ALA A 685 -5.21 -35.38 -0.65
N SER A 686 -4.85 -36.61 -0.90
CA SER A 686 -3.64 -37.24 -0.35
C SER A 686 -2.35 -36.57 -0.82
N ARG A 687 -2.25 -36.22 -2.10
CA ARG A 687 -1.08 -35.49 -2.68
C ARG A 687 -0.93 -34.11 -2.08
N LEU A 688 -2.02 -33.32 -2.01
CA LEU A 688 -1.99 -31.96 -1.49
C LEU A 688 -1.77 -31.88 0.02
N LEU A 689 -2.16 -32.94 0.75
CA LEU A 689 -1.91 -33.07 2.20
C LEU A 689 -0.59 -33.80 2.52
N ASP A 690 0.24 -34.15 1.54
CA ASP A 690 1.54 -34.76 1.78
C ASP A 690 2.47 -33.76 2.50
N PRO A 691 3.00 -34.09 3.69
CA PRO A 691 3.95 -33.25 4.42
C PRO A 691 5.21 -32.87 3.63
N ASN A 692 5.59 -33.65 2.63
CA ASN A 692 6.77 -33.41 1.80
C ASN A 692 6.51 -32.46 0.62
N LEU A 693 5.25 -32.20 0.29
CA LEU A 693 4.93 -31.21 -0.73
C LEU A 693 5.20 -29.80 -0.18
N GLU A 694 5.84 -28.97 -0.98
CA GLU A 694 6.10 -27.56 -0.59
C GLU A 694 4.78 -26.85 -0.24
N SER A 695 4.83 -25.94 0.76
CA SER A 695 3.62 -25.29 1.27
C SER A 695 2.90 -24.44 0.22
N SER A 696 3.66 -23.79 -0.67
CA SER A 696 3.10 -23.02 -1.78
C SER A 696 2.22 -23.83 -2.71
N GLY A 697 2.64 -25.03 -3.11
CA GLY A 697 1.85 -25.92 -3.97
C GLY A 697 0.53 -26.41 -3.34
N SER A 698 0.34 -26.27 -2.02
CA SER A 698 -0.85 -26.73 -1.29
C SER A 698 -1.77 -25.60 -0.82
N LEU A 699 -1.58 -24.36 -1.22
CA LEU A 699 -2.32 -23.19 -0.66
C LEU A 699 -3.84 -23.37 -0.73
N PHE A 700 -4.37 -23.88 -1.83
CA PHE A 700 -5.81 -24.04 -2.05
C PHE A 700 -6.38 -25.39 -1.56
N VAL A 701 -5.58 -26.22 -0.86
CA VAL A 701 -6.06 -27.53 -0.38
C VAL A 701 -7.24 -27.42 0.60
N GLY A 702 -7.25 -26.35 1.43
CA GLY A 702 -8.35 -26.11 2.38
C GLY A 702 -9.67 -25.90 1.65
N SER A 703 -9.69 -25.00 0.64
CA SER A 703 -10.86 -24.75 -0.21
C SER A 703 -11.31 -26.03 -0.91
N TYR A 704 -10.39 -26.77 -1.52
CA TYR A 704 -10.68 -28.03 -2.17
C TYR A 704 -11.35 -29.05 -1.24
N ILE A 705 -10.81 -29.27 -0.03
CA ILE A 705 -11.39 -30.18 0.96
C ILE A 705 -12.78 -29.73 1.39
N LEU A 706 -12.97 -28.42 1.59
CA LEU A 706 -14.27 -27.85 1.93
C LEU A 706 -15.31 -28.12 0.84
N GLN A 707 -14.98 -27.97 -0.44
CA GLN A 707 -15.87 -28.33 -1.53
C GLN A 707 -16.24 -29.83 -1.54
N LEU A 708 -15.27 -30.70 -1.27
CA LEU A 708 -15.54 -32.13 -1.12
C LEU A 708 -16.52 -32.43 0.02
N ILE A 709 -16.32 -31.81 1.17
CA ILE A 709 -17.15 -32.01 2.36
C ILE A 709 -18.57 -31.44 2.15
N LEU A 710 -18.69 -30.27 1.52
CA LEU A 710 -19.98 -29.61 1.27
C LEU A 710 -20.81 -30.31 0.23
N HIS A 711 -20.21 -30.76 -0.87
CA HIS A 711 -20.95 -31.26 -2.03
C HIS A 711 -20.97 -32.79 -2.14
N LEU A 712 -20.07 -33.49 -1.45
CA LEU A 712 -19.97 -34.95 -1.44
C LEU A 712 -20.00 -35.56 -0.02
N PRO A 713 -20.84 -35.04 0.92
CA PRO A 713 -20.77 -35.38 2.34
C PRO A 713 -20.94 -36.90 2.60
N SER A 714 -21.84 -37.57 1.86
CA SER A 714 -22.12 -38.99 2.00
C SER A 714 -20.90 -39.88 1.66
N HIS A 715 -20.10 -39.46 0.70
CA HIS A 715 -18.89 -40.16 0.26
C HIS A 715 -17.68 -39.83 1.14
N MET A 716 -17.61 -38.62 1.64
CA MET A 716 -16.52 -38.16 2.53
C MET A 716 -16.65 -38.73 3.96
N ALA A 717 -17.86 -39.03 4.42
CA ALA A 717 -18.10 -39.52 5.79
C ALA A 717 -17.25 -40.72 6.19
N ALA A 718 -17.03 -41.67 5.27
CA ALA A 718 -16.21 -42.87 5.50
C ALA A 718 -14.71 -42.54 5.68
N HIS A 719 -14.24 -41.41 5.16
CA HIS A 719 -12.83 -41.00 5.12
C HIS A 719 -12.48 -39.89 6.11
N ILE A 720 -13.44 -39.39 6.91
CA ILE A 720 -13.28 -38.20 7.73
C ILE A 720 -12.15 -38.33 8.75
N ARG A 721 -11.95 -39.50 9.36
CA ARG A 721 -10.88 -39.74 10.36
C ARG A 721 -9.51 -39.63 9.71
N ASP A 722 -9.32 -40.30 8.57
CA ASP A 722 -8.04 -40.31 7.85
C ASP A 722 -7.73 -38.94 7.29
N LEU A 723 -8.75 -38.22 6.80
CA LEU A 723 -8.65 -36.84 6.34
C LEU A 723 -8.21 -35.89 7.46
N VAL A 724 -8.88 -35.95 8.63
CA VAL A 724 -8.50 -35.11 9.80
C VAL A 724 -7.07 -35.40 10.24
N ALA A 725 -6.65 -36.68 10.27
CA ALA A 725 -5.27 -37.02 10.60
C ALA A 725 -4.27 -36.51 9.56
N ALA A 726 -4.62 -36.50 8.29
CA ALA A 726 -3.77 -35.94 7.22
C ALA A 726 -3.68 -34.41 7.32
N ILE A 727 -4.79 -33.72 7.60
CA ILE A 727 -4.82 -32.26 7.80
C ILE A 727 -3.92 -31.87 8.99
N VAL A 728 -4.02 -32.56 10.13
CA VAL A 728 -3.17 -32.27 11.29
C VAL A 728 -1.68 -32.40 10.93
N ARG A 729 -1.29 -33.48 10.26
CA ARG A 729 0.10 -33.68 9.83
C ARG A 729 0.56 -32.59 8.84
N ARG A 730 -0.34 -32.19 7.92
CA ARG A 730 -0.02 -31.11 6.96
C ARG A 730 0.15 -29.76 7.65
N MET A 731 -0.70 -29.43 8.64
CA MET A 731 -0.55 -28.23 9.44
C MET A 731 0.78 -28.19 10.20
N GLN A 732 1.22 -29.33 10.75
CA GLN A 732 2.49 -29.44 11.45
C GLN A 732 3.70 -29.23 10.54
N SER A 733 3.61 -29.62 9.27
CA SER A 733 4.67 -29.43 8.26
C SER A 733 4.58 -28.07 7.54
N ALA A 734 3.48 -27.34 7.65
CA ALA A 734 3.25 -26.11 6.91
C ALA A 734 4.20 -24.98 7.36
N GLN A 735 4.89 -24.38 6.39
CA GLN A 735 5.82 -23.26 6.62
C GLN A 735 5.14 -21.90 6.40
N ILE A 736 4.02 -21.85 5.67
CA ILE A 736 3.27 -20.63 5.34
C ILE A 736 2.04 -20.54 6.26
N SER A 737 1.81 -19.36 6.87
CA SER A 737 0.66 -19.13 7.77
C SER A 737 -0.69 -19.27 7.05
N SER A 738 -0.80 -18.76 5.82
CA SER A 738 -2.03 -18.84 5.01
C SER A 738 -2.47 -20.29 4.75
N LEU A 739 -1.54 -21.23 4.54
CA LEU A 739 -1.89 -22.65 4.43
C LEU A 739 -2.47 -23.19 5.75
N ARG A 740 -1.87 -22.82 6.90
CA ARG A 740 -2.40 -23.23 8.22
C ARG A 740 -3.80 -22.65 8.45
N SER A 741 -3.99 -21.38 8.14
CA SER A 741 -5.30 -20.71 8.26
C SER A 741 -6.35 -21.36 7.37
N SER A 742 -6.04 -21.71 6.12
CA SER A 742 -6.98 -22.39 5.22
C SER A 742 -7.39 -23.78 5.74
N LEU A 743 -6.47 -24.52 6.35
CA LEU A 743 -6.76 -25.80 6.99
C LEU A 743 -7.56 -25.66 8.29
N LEU A 744 -7.38 -24.56 9.04
CA LEU A 744 -8.21 -24.23 10.22
C LEU A 744 -9.67 -24.01 9.84
N VAL A 745 -9.95 -23.38 8.70
CA VAL A 745 -11.33 -23.21 8.21
C VAL A 745 -12.01 -24.56 7.97
N VAL A 746 -11.27 -25.59 7.54
CA VAL A 746 -11.82 -26.95 7.41
C VAL A 746 -12.25 -27.49 8.77
N PHE A 747 -11.42 -27.32 9.83
CA PHE A 747 -11.80 -27.72 11.18
C PHE A 747 -13.03 -26.95 11.66
N ALA A 748 -13.08 -25.66 11.45
CA ALA A 748 -14.23 -24.83 11.81
C ALA A 748 -15.51 -25.33 11.14
N ARG A 749 -15.45 -25.66 9.85
CA ARG A 749 -16.60 -26.20 9.14
C ARG A 749 -17.03 -27.60 9.64
N LEU A 750 -16.09 -28.46 9.99
CA LEU A 750 -16.37 -29.76 10.60
C LEU A 750 -17.02 -29.61 11.98
N VAL A 751 -16.65 -28.59 12.77
CA VAL A 751 -17.36 -28.26 14.02
C VAL A 751 -18.82 -27.96 13.75
N HIS A 752 -19.12 -27.11 12.75
CA HIS A 752 -20.49 -26.78 12.38
C HIS A 752 -21.28 -28.02 11.93
N MET A 753 -20.67 -28.91 11.14
CA MET A 753 -21.32 -30.15 10.67
C MET A 753 -21.57 -31.16 11.80
N SER A 754 -20.81 -31.06 12.90
CA SER A 754 -20.97 -31.96 14.05
C SER A 754 -22.10 -31.55 14.99
N VAL A 755 -22.75 -30.42 14.79
CA VAL A 755 -23.90 -29.97 15.59
C VAL A 755 -25.06 -30.97 15.41
N PRO A 756 -25.77 -31.41 16.50
CA PRO A 756 -25.64 -30.97 17.92
C PRO A 756 -24.54 -31.66 18.73
N ASN A 757 -23.81 -32.61 18.18
CA ASN A 757 -22.88 -33.52 18.90
C ASN A 757 -21.41 -33.06 18.74
N VAL A 758 -21.09 -31.79 18.94
CA VAL A 758 -19.72 -31.24 18.84
C VAL A 758 -18.70 -32.00 19.69
N GLY A 759 -19.13 -32.55 20.85
CA GLY A 759 -18.27 -33.38 21.72
C GLY A 759 -17.69 -34.62 21.01
N GLN A 760 -18.42 -35.25 20.07
CA GLN A 760 -17.90 -36.37 19.30
C GLN A 760 -16.76 -35.97 18.36
N PHE A 761 -16.81 -34.77 17.82
CA PHE A 761 -15.73 -34.25 16.99
C PHE A 761 -14.48 -33.95 17.83
N ILE A 762 -14.65 -33.42 19.04
CA ILE A 762 -13.56 -33.26 20.00
C ILE A 762 -12.95 -34.63 20.35
N ASP A 763 -13.77 -35.66 20.64
CA ASP A 763 -13.29 -37.03 20.90
C ASP A 763 -12.52 -37.61 19.72
N LEU A 764 -12.97 -37.34 18.49
CA LEU A 764 -12.24 -37.74 17.28
C LEU A 764 -10.84 -37.12 17.25
N LEU A 765 -10.71 -35.80 17.48
CA LEU A 765 -9.42 -35.11 17.51
C LEU A 765 -8.52 -35.62 18.65
N ILE A 766 -9.06 -35.92 19.83
CA ILE A 766 -8.32 -36.52 20.96
C ILE A 766 -7.78 -37.90 20.55
N SER A 767 -8.51 -38.68 19.78
CA SER A 767 -8.09 -40.02 19.34
C SER A 767 -6.94 -40.03 18.32
N ILE A 768 -6.59 -38.88 17.76
CA ILE A 768 -5.54 -38.74 16.74
C ILE A 768 -4.30 -38.14 17.41
N PRO A 769 -3.11 -38.77 17.31
CA PRO A 769 -1.86 -38.20 17.86
C PRO A 769 -1.39 -36.97 17.06
N ALA A 770 -0.73 -36.03 17.74
CA ALA A 770 -0.02 -34.89 17.16
C ALA A 770 1.37 -34.79 17.78
N GLU A 771 2.37 -34.54 16.96
CA GLU A 771 3.75 -34.41 17.39
C GLU A 771 3.91 -33.18 18.32
N GLY A 772 4.58 -33.39 19.47
CA GLY A 772 4.84 -32.27 20.41
C GLY A 772 3.65 -31.86 21.29
N HIS A 773 2.48 -32.51 21.15
CA HIS A 773 1.25 -32.21 21.90
C HIS A 773 0.61 -33.50 22.43
N ASP A 774 -0.20 -33.36 23.47
CA ASP A 774 -0.87 -34.52 24.10
C ASP A 774 -1.79 -35.26 23.10
N ASN A 775 -2.45 -34.50 22.21
CA ASN A 775 -3.33 -35.01 21.14
C ASN A 775 -3.56 -33.92 20.06
N SER A 776 -4.23 -34.30 18.98
CA SER A 776 -4.51 -33.37 17.88
C SER A 776 -5.46 -32.23 18.29
N PHE A 777 -6.34 -32.42 19.26
CA PHE A 777 -7.20 -31.34 19.75
C PHE A 777 -6.38 -30.22 20.39
N ALA A 778 -5.43 -30.58 21.27
CA ALA A 778 -4.55 -29.59 21.90
C ALA A 778 -3.71 -28.84 20.89
N TYR A 779 -3.16 -29.51 19.88
CA TYR A 779 -2.41 -28.90 18.79
C TYR A 779 -3.26 -27.94 17.97
N VAL A 780 -4.41 -28.41 17.45
CA VAL A 780 -5.29 -27.58 16.61
C VAL A 780 -5.78 -26.35 17.36
N MET A 781 -6.17 -26.49 18.62
CA MET A 781 -6.61 -25.32 19.42
C MET A 781 -5.47 -24.35 19.74
N SER A 782 -4.25 -24.83 19.93
CA SER A 782 -3.07 -23.98 20.10
C SER A 782 -2.83 -23.12 18.86
N GLU A 783 -2.81 -23.75 17.68
CA GLU A 783 -2.62 -23.01 16.40
C GLU A 783 -3.81 -22.13 16.07
N TRP A 784 -5.05 -22.59 16.26
CA TRP A 784 -6.25 -21.81 15.95
C TRP A 784 -6.32 -20.53 16.79
N THR A 785 -6.17 -20.66 18.11
CA THR A 785 -6.23 -19.49 19.00
C THR A 785 -5.06 -18.50 18.83
N LYS A 786 -3.94 -18.95 18.25
CA LYS A 786 -2.82 -18.10 17.86
C LYS A 786 -3.11 -17.34 16.56
N GLN A 787 -3.71 -18.02 15.58
CA GLN A 787 -3.89 -17.48 14.23
C GLN A 787 -5.27 -16.83 14.00
N GLN A 788 -6.20 -16.88 14.96
CA GLN A 788 -7.56 -16.35 14.79
C GLN A 788 -7.57 -14.88 14.33
N GLY A 789 -6.66 -14.05 14.83
CA GLY A 789 -6.52 -12.65 14.46
C GLY A 789 -5.74 -12.38 13.15
N GLU A 790 -5.29 -13.43 12.46
CA GLU A 790 -4.60 -13.37 11.17
C GLU A 790 -5.48 -13.94 10.03
N ILE A 791 -6.69 -14.43 10.37
CA ILE A 791 -7.62 -14.99 9.37
C ILE A 791 -8.20 -13.85 8.54
N GLN A 792 -8.11 -14.00 7.23
CA GLN A 792 -8.61 -13.06 6.23
C GLN A 792 -9.90 -13.60 5.59
N GLY A 793 -10.72 -12.69 5.07
CA GLY A 793 -11.98 -13.03 4.40
C GLY A 793 -13.19 -13.10 5.35
N ALA A 794 -14.27 -12.40 4.98
CA ALA A 794 -15.48 -12.29 5.79
C ALA A 794 -16.11 -13.64 6.10
N TYR A 795 -16.21 -14.51 5.10
CA TYR A 795 -16.72 -15.88 5.25
C TYR A 795 -15.87 -16.68 6.26
N GLN A 796 -14.54 -16.65 6.14
CA GLN A 796 -13.62 -17.39 6.99
C GLN A 796 -13.71 -16.92 8.44
N ILE A 797 -13.81 -15.61 8.66
CA ILE A 797 -13.98 -15.00 9.99
C ILE A 797 -15.31 -15.44 10.61
N LYS A 798 -16.42 -15.36 9.86
CA LYS A 798 -17.74 -15.81 10.34
C LYS A 798 -17.72 -17.26 10.81
N ILE A 799 -17.19 -18.17 9.98
CA ILE A 799 -17.17 -19.61 10.28
C ILE A 799 -16.24 -19.94 11.45
N THR A 800 -15.04 -19.40 11.50
CA THR A 800 -14.09 -19.71 12.56
C THR A 800 -14.53 -19.14 13.89
N THR A 801 -15.05 -17.93 13.94
CA THR A 801 -15.54 -17.29 15.16
C THR A 801 -16.78 -18.03 15.72
N THR A 802 -17.74 -18.36 14.87
CA THR A 802 -18.94 -19.09 15.30
C THR A 802 -18.62 -20.54 15.71
N ALA A 803 -17.64 -21.19 15.07
CA ALA A 803 -17.18 -22.50 15.48
C ALA A 803 -16.51 -22.50 16.86
N LEU A 804 -15.70 -21.46 17.20
CA LEU A 804 -15.15 -21.29 18.55
C LEU A 804 -16.26 -21.17 19.60
N ALA A 805 -17.32 -20.44 19.29
CA ALA A 805 -18.50 -20.36 20.16
C ALA A 805 -19.19 -21.72 20.35
N LEU A 806 -19.33 -22.53 19.30
CA LEU A 806 -19.88 -23.89 19.37
C LEU A 806 -19.00 -24.84 20.21
N LEU A 807 -17.68 -24.75 20.07
CA LEU A 807 -16.73 -25.55 20.84
C LEU A 807 -16.87 -25.27 22.34
N ILE A 808 -16.88 -24.00 22.76
CA ILE A 808 -17.02 -23.70 24.20
C ILE A 808 -18.42 -24.06 24.72
N ALA A 809 -19.47 -23.89 23.90
CA ALA A 809 -20.83 -24.26 24.24
C ALA A 809 -21.00 -25.78 24.46
N SER A 810 -20.12 -26.61 23.87
CA SER A 810 -20.16 -28.08 24.03
C SER A 810 -19.84 -28.54 25.46
N ARG A 811 -19.13 -27.75 26.28
CA ARG A 811 -18.69 -28.01 27.64
C ARG A 811 -17.89 -29.32 27.81
N HIS A 812 -17.16 -29.70 26.78
CA HIS A 812 -16.35 -30.90 26.81
C HIS A 812 -15.22 -30.78 27.85
N ASN A 813 -14.96 -31.82 28.64
CA ASN A 813 -13.98 -31.79 29.72
C ASN A 813 -12.56 -31.46 29.29
N GLU A 814 -12.19 -31.80 28.05
CA GLU A 814 -10.85 -31.53 27.51
C GLU A 814 -10.56 -30.05 27.34
N LEU A 815 -11.60 -29.24 27.10
CA LEU A 815 -11.44 -27.78 26.98
C LEU A 815 -10.76 -27.18 28.25
N ALA A 816 -11.06 -27.68 29.43
CA ALA A 816 -10.50 -27.21 30.70
C ALA A 816 -9.05 -27.67 30.91
N ARG A 817 -8.60 -28.72 30.21
CA ARG A 817 -7.25 -29.28 30.37
C ARG A 817 -6.23 -28.64 29.48
N VAL A 818 -6.66 -28.14 28.33
CA VAL A 818 -5.77 -27.50 27.32
C VAL A 818 -5.42 -26.09 27.75
N HIS A 819 -4.13 -25.76 27.71
CA HIS A 819 -3.59 -24.43 27.94
C HIS A 819 -2.94 -23.94 26.64
N VAL A 820 -3.21 -22.71 26.28
CA VAL A 820 -2.75 -22.10 25.04
C VAL A 820 -2.02 -20.78 25.29
N GLN A 821 -1.29 -20.31 24.32
CA GLN A 821 -0.51 -19.07 24.38
C GLN A 821 -1.44 -17.86 24.58
N GLY A 822 -1.12 -17.05 25.60
CA GLY A 822 -1.81 -15.79 25.91
C GLY A 822 -1.05 -14.57 25.36
N HIS A 823 -0.78 -13.59 26.23
CA HIS A 823 -0.02 -12.40 25.89
C HIS A 823 1.47 -12.54 26.20
N LEU A 824 2.29 -11.77 25.50
CA LEU A 824 3.74 -11.73 25.67
C LEU A 824 4.09 -11.12 27.04
N ILE A 825 4.96 -11.79 27.80
CA ILE A 825 5.51 -11.24 29.02
C ILE A 825 6.61 -10.26 28.63
N LYS A 826 6.34 -8.95 28.74
CA LYS A 826 7.39 -7.94 28.58
C LYS A 826 8.38 -8.05 29.74
N SER A 827 9.66 -8.31 29.45
CA SER A 827 10.70 -8.23 30.45
C SER A 827 10.91 -6.77 30.86
N ASP A 828 10.83 -6.46 32.14
CA ASP A 828 11.12 -5.14 32.74
C ASP A 828 12.59 -4.68 32.61
N VAL A 829 13.39 -5.39 31.87
CA VAL A 829 14.78 -5.03 31.57
C VAL A 829 14.79 -4.04 30.41
N GLY A 830 15.08 -2.76 30.71
CA GLY A 830 15.11 -1.66 29.78
C GLY A 830 15.75 -1.98 28.43
N ILE A 831 15.40 -1.19 27.44
CA ILE A 831 15.70 -1.27 26.00
C ILE A 831 16.88 -2.20 25.69
N THR A 832 16.58 -3.37 25.16
CA THR A 832 17.56 -4.37 24.72
C THR A 832 17.99 -4.07 23.30
N THR A 833 19.29 -4.11 23.01
CA THR A 833 19.82 -4.04 21.64
C THR A 833 19.29 -5.20 20.80
N ARG A 834 19.17 -5.01 19.47
CA ARG A 834 18.68 -6.04 18.52
C ARG A 834 19.37 -7.41 18.69
N SER A 835 20.65 -7.45 19.03
CA SER A 835 21.38 -8.70 19.27
C SER A 835 20.99 -9.40 20.57
N LYS A 836 20.59 -8.67 21.62
CA LYS A 836 20.07 -9.27 22.87
C LYS A 836 18.62 -9.71 22.75
N ALA A 837 17.81 -9.04 21.91
CA ALA A 837 16.43 -9.46 21.61
C ALA A 837 16.40 -10.80 20.85
N LYS A 838 17.38 -11.06 19.95
CA LYS A 838 17.50 -12.34 19.22
C LYS A 838 17.94 -13.52 20.13
N SER A 839 18.53 -13.28 21.29
CA SER A 839 19.08 -14.33 22.17
C SER A 839 18.17 -14.75 23.34
N ALA A 840 17.06 -14.07 23.59
CA ALA A 840 16.09 -14.43 24.62
C ALA A 840 14.77 -14.84 23.96
N PRO A 841 14.33 -16.12 24.04
CA PRO A 841 13.05 -16.53 23.49
C PRO A 841 11.91 -15.79 24.20
N ASP A 842 10.92 -15.35 23.42
CA ASP A 842 9.71 -14.69 23.91
C ASP A 842 9.03 -15.57 24.97
N GLN A 843 8.76 -15.01 26.13
CA GLN A 843 8.01 -15.68 27.19
C GLN A 843 6.55 -15.28 27.13
N TRP A 844 5.68 -16.28 27.03
CA TRP A 844 4.24 -16.11 26.92
C TRP A 844 3.53 -16.59 28.18
N VAL A 845 2.46 -15.87 28.57
CA VAL A 845 1.54 -16.35 29.58
C VAL A 845 0.75 -17.52 29.03
N MET A 846 0.63 -18.64 29.75
CA MET A 846 -0.24 -19.74 29.36
C MET A 846 -1.63 -19.54 29.96
N LEU A 847 -2.65 -19.51 29.12
CA LEU A 847 -4.06 -19.32 29.51
C LEU A 847 -4.85 -20.62 29.31
N PRO A 848 -5.84 -20.90 30.20
CA PRO A 848 -6.80 -21.99 29.93
C PRO A 848 -7.54 -21.73 28.64
N LEU A 849 -7.74 -22.77 27.82
CA LEU A 849 -8.39 -22.64 26.51
C LEU A 849 -9.76 -21.95 26.55
N PRO A 850 -10.67 -22.22 27.51
CA PRO A 850 -11.93 -21.51 27.62
C PRO A 850 -11.77 -19.99 27.78
N THR A 851 -10.77 -19.57 28.58
CA THR A 851 -10.46 -18.14 28.77
C THR A 851 -9.99 -17.48 27.47
N LYS A 852 -9.12 -18.14 26.73
CA LYS A 852 -8.62 -17.63 25.46
C LYS A 852 -9.74 -17.53 24.39
N ILE A 853 -10.60 -18.57 24.28
CA ILE A 853 -11.72 -18.54 23.33
C ILE A 853 -12.70 -17.40 23.65
N VAL A 854 -13.11 -17.25 24.93
CA VAL A 854 -14.01 -16.15 25.30
C VAL A 854 -13.37 -14.79 25.07
N GLY A 855 -12.05 -14.68 25.29
CA GLY A 855 -11.29 -13.46 24.95
C GLY A 855 -11.38 -13.13 23.46
N LEU A 856 -11.12 -14.09 22.57
CA LEU A 856 -11.21 -13.90 21.11
C LEU A 856 -12.63 -13.53 20.64
N LEU A 857 -13.67 -14.18 21.22
CA LEU A 857 -15.06 -13.84 20.92
C LEU A 857 -15.43 -12.42 21.42
N ALA A 858 -14.87 -11.99 22.56
CA ALA A 858 -15.05 -10.65 23.08
C ALA A 858 -14.29 -9.60 22.26
N ASP A 859 -13.10 -9.94 21.75
CA ASP A 859 -12.34 -9.06 20.84
C ASP A 859 -13.14 -8.82 19.55
N ALA A 860 -13.64 -9.87 18.91
CA ALA A 860 -14.50 -9.75 17.73
C ALA A 860 -15.76 -8.90 18.03
N LEU A 861 -16.37 -9.08 19.19
CA LEU A 861 -17.52 -8.27 19.60
C LEU A 861 -17.16 -6.79 19.84
N SER A 862 -15.98 -6.50 20.39
CA SER A 862 -15.46 -5.14 20.61
C SER A 862 -15.24 -4.42 19.29
N GLU A 863 -14.59 -5.09 18.33
CA GLU A 863 -14.36 -4.57 16.98
C GLU A 863 -15.67 -4.23 16.25
N ILE A 864 -16.67 -5.11 16.38
CA ILE A 864 -18.02 -4.87 15.86
C ILE A 864 -18.65 -3.60 16.47
N GLN A 865 -18.54 -3.47 17.81
CA GLN A 865 -19.14 -2.35 18.53
C GLN A 865 -18.44 -1.02 18.18
N GLU A 866 -17.13 -1.03 17.99
CA GLU A 866 -16.36 0.13 17.56
C GLU A 866 -16.75 0.57 16.14
N GLN A 867 -16.94 -0.36 15.21
CA GLN A 867 -17.35 -0.04 13.84
C GLN A 867 -18.78 0.48 13.75
N THR A 868 -19.71 -0.04 14.57
CA THR A 868 -21.10 0.49 14.64
C THR A 868 -21.16 1.89 15.23
N LEU A 869 -20.26 2.23 16.16
CA LEU A 869 -20.17 3.58 16.72
C LEU A 869 -19.53 4.57 15.73
N ALA A 870 -18.54 4.13 14.97
CA ALA A 870 -17.90 4.95 13.93
C ALA A 870 -18.84 5.26 12.74
N GLY A 871 -19.75 4.35 12.40
CA GLY A 871 -20.76 4.58 11.35
C GLY A 871 -21.90 5.53 11.74
N ASP A 872 -22.12 5.77 13.03
CA ASP A 872 -23.11 6.74 13.55
C ASP A 872 -22.48 8.13 13.82
N GLU A 873 -21.17 8.28 13.71
CA GLU A 873 -20.41 9.53 13.92
C GLU A 873 -19.65 9.93 12.64
N GLU A 874 -20.36 10.13 11.53
CA GLU A 874 -19.81 10.85 10.36
C GLU A 874 -19.57 12.35 10.61
N ASP A 875 -19.81 12.82 11.84
CA ASP A 875 -19.62 14.21 12.27
C ASP A 875 -19.07 14.28 13.69
N SER A 876 -17.82 13.90 13.91
CA SER A 876 -17.10 14.42 15.09
C SER A 876 -15.60 14.52 14.80
N ASP A 877 -15.16 15.78 14.68
CA ASP A 877 -13.79 16.23 14.85
C ASP A 877 -13.01 15.37 15.85
N TRP A 878 -11.87 14.87 15.42
CA TRP A 878 -10.83 14.38 16.33
C TRP A 878 -10.38 15.55 17.21
N GLU A 879 -11.16 15.88 18.24
CA GLU A 879 -10.69 16.77 19.27
C GLU A 879 -9.47 16.14 19.95
N GLU A 880 -8.32 16.73 19.68
CA GLU A 880 -7.08 16.54 20.44
C GLU A 880 -7.42 16.69 21.93
N VAL A 881 -7.51 15.59 22.66
CA VAL A 881 -7.69 15.60 24.10
C VAL A 881 -6.53 16.37 24.70
N GLN A 882 -6.81 17.62 25.09
CA GLN A 882 -5.85 18.48 25.77
C GLN A 882 -5.40 17.79 27.07
N ALA A 883 -4.09 17.67 27.20
CA ALA A 883 -3.42 17.05 28.31
C ALA A 883 -3.57 17.84 29.60
N ASP A 884 -4.67 17.58 30.30
CA ASP A 884 -4.76 17.74 31.76
C ASP A 884 -5.34 16.42 32.32
N THR A 885 -4.64 15.33 32.09
CA THR A 885 -5.11 13.99 32.42
C THR A 885 -4.41 13.46 33.66
N ASN A 886 -5.23 13.07 34.63
CA ASN A 886 -4.84 12.39 35.85
C ASN A 886 -4.17 11.04 35.57
N GLU A 887 -3.38 10.52 36.52
CA GLU A 887 -2.64 9.23 36.46
C GLU A 887 -3.47 8.03 35.96
N LYS A 888 -4.80 8.04 36.12
CA LYS A 888 -5.71 6.98 35.63
C LYS A 888 -5.90 6.97 34.09
N ASP A 889 -5.86 8.13 33.46
CA ASP A 889 -6.00 8.23 31.99
C ASP A 889 -4.69 7.86 31.29
N ARG A 890 -3.57 7.99 31.99
CA ARG A 890 -2.25 7.50 31.55
C ARG A 890 -2.19 5.95 31.51
N GLU A 891 -2.82 5.28 32.47
CA GLU A 891 -2.97 3.82 32.49
C GLU A 891 -3.91 3.35 31.36
N PHE A 892 -4.95 4.11 31.02
CA PHE A 892 -5.84 3.81 29.90
C PHE A 892 -5.13 3.99 28.54
N LEU A 893 -4.42 5.09 28.31
CA LEU A 893 -3.64 5.30 27.08
C LEU A 893 -2.48 4.31 26.94
N GLN A 894 -1.85 3.90 28.05
CA GLN A 894 -0.89 2.79 28.02
C GLN A 894 -1.56 1.45 27.72
N SER A 895 -2.78 1.20 28.20
CA SER A 895 -3.52 -0.03 27.88
C SER A 895 -3.96 -0.06 26.41
N VAL A 896 -4.36 1.07 25.83
CA VAL A 896 -4.69 1.21 24.40
C VAL A 896 -3.44 1.05 23.52
N SER A 897 -2.30 1.64 23.91
CA SER A 897 -1.03 1.46 23.17
C SER A 897 -0.43 0.06 23.32
N ILE A 898 -0.74 -0.65 24.42
CA ILE A 898 -0.36 -2.05 24.63
C ILE A 898 -1.25 -2.99 23.81
N SER A 899 -2.53 -2.64 23.62
CA SER A 899 -3.44 -3.34 22.69
C SER A 899 -2.99 -3.19 21.23
N ALA A 900 -2.36 -2.06 20.86
CA ALA A 900 -1.87 -1.83 19.49
C ALA A 900 -0.70 -2.74 19.07
N SER A 901 0.05 -3.33 20.01
CA SER A 901 1.11 -4.31 19.69
C SER A 901 0.60 -5.76 19.53
N GLY A 902 -0.68 -6.00 19.74
CA GLY A 902 -1.39 -7.27 19.52
C GLY A 902 -2.58 -7.13 18.58
N ARG A 903 -2.69 -6.02 17.86
CA ARG A 903 -3.76 -5.80 16.88
C ARG A 903 -3.62 -6.77 15.71
N HIS A 904 -4.76 -7.26 15.28
CA HIS A 904 -4.95 -8.00 14.05
C HIS A 904 -4.31 -7.26 12.87
N ASN A 905 -3.89 -8.01 11.88
CA ASN A 905 -3.36 -7.48 10.61
C ASN A 905 -4.40 -6.51 10.00
N ASP A 906 -3.96 -5.44 9.32
CA ASP A 906 -4.86 -4.48 8.65
C ASP A 906 -5.84 -5.18 7.70
N GLU A 907 -5.40 -6.24 7.01
CA GLU A 907 -6.24 -7.09 6.17
C GLU A 907 -7.33 -7.85 6.96
N HIS A 908 -7.09 -8.23 8.21
CA HIS A 908 -8.12 -8.82 9.07
C HIS A 908 -9.15 -7.76 9.50
N LEU A 909 -8.71 -6.55 9.83
CA LEU A 909 -9.61 -5.44 10.17
C LEU A 909 -10.48 -5.03 8.97
N GLU A 910 -9.91 -4.99 7.78
CA GLU A 910 -10.67 -4.76 6.53
C GLU A 910 -11.69 -5.87 6.27
N ALA A 911 -11.29 -7.15 6.45
CA ALA A 911 -12.21 -8.28 6.34
C ALA A 911 -13.32 -8.25 7.41
N MET A 912 -13.01 -7.79 8.62
CA MET A 912 -14.02 -7.56 9.67
C MET A 912 -14.98 -6.43 9.29
N ALA A 913 -14.48 -5.33 8.73
CA ALA A 913 -15.34 -4.25 8.21
C ALA A 913 -16.31 -4.76 7.14
N LYS A 914 -15.85 -5.59 6.22
CA LYS A 914 -16.70 -6.24 5.20
C LYS A 914 -17.75 -7.19 5.79
N VAL A 915 -17.47 -7.82 6.93
CA VAL A 915 -18.48 -8.65 7.66
C VAL A 915 -19.71 -7.84 8.08
N PHE A 916 -19.57 -6.52 8.25
CA PHE A 916 -20.62 -5.65 8.80
C PHE A 916 -21.32 -4.78 7.76
N ASN A 917 -20.67 -4.42 6.67
CA ASN A 917 -21.26 -3.64 5.58
C ASN A 917 -22.08 -4.58 4.65
N GLU A 918 -23.21 -5.09 5.15
CA GLU A 918 -24.10 -5.98 4.38
C GLU A 918 -24.76 -5.29 3.16
N ASP A 919 -24.71 -3.95 3.06
CA ASP A 919 -25.34 -3.17 1.98
C ASP A 919 -24.43 -2.88 0.80
N GLN A 920 -23.14 -3.15 0.89
CA GLN A 920 -22.24 -3.10 -0.27
C GLN A 920 -22.11 -4.52 -0.85
N GLU A 921 -22.78 -4.75 -1.97
CA GLU A 921 -22.45 -5.88 -2.87
C GLU A 921 -21.02 -5.68 -3.39
N ASP A 922 -20.02 -6.02 -2.56
CA ASP A 922 -18.63 -6.03 -2.98
C ASP A 922 -18.46 -7.09 -4.07
N GLN A 923 -18.28 -6.65 -5.30
CA GLN A 923 -18.03 -7.44 -6.49
C GLN A 923 -16.71 -8.27 -6.43
N TYR A 924 -15.96 -8.23 -5.31
CA TYR A 924 -14.61 -8.79 -5.21
C TYR A 924 -14.43 -10.02 -4.31
N GLU A 925 -15.43 -10.44 -3.53
CA GLU A 925 -15.36 -11.75 -2.83
C GLU A 925 -15.87 -12.90 -3.72
N ASP A 926 -15.09 -13.24 -4.71
CA ASP A 926 -15.31 -14.36 -5.63
C ASP A 926 -14.90 -15.73 -5.05
N ASP A 927 -14.93 -15.87 -3.73
CA ASP A 927 -14.69 -17.17 -3.10
C ASP A 927 -15.90 -18.08 -3.34
N LEU A 928 -15.66 -19.16 -4.11
CA LEU A 928 -16.66 -20.20 -4.38
C LEU A 928 -17.35 -20.74 -3.10
N LEU A 929 -16.69 -20.62 -1.95
CA LEU A 929 -17.21 -21.06 -0.66
C LEU A 929 -18.23 -20.06 -0.11
N SER A 930 -17.98 -18.77 -0.23
CA SER A 930 -18.90 -17.74 0.26
C SER A 930 -20.24 -17.79 -0.46
N ILE A 931 -20.22 -18.10 -1.75
CA ILE A 931 -21.43 -18.21 -2.59
C ILE A 931 -22.25 -19.48 -2.26
N THR A 932 -21.61 -20.60 -1.93
CA THR A 932 -22.26 -21.91 -1.87
C THR A 932 -22.65 -22.36 -0.47
N ASP A 933 -22.00 -21.84 0.60
CA ASP A 933 -22.26 -22.25 1.98
C ASP A 933 -23.32 -21.37 2.65
N PRO A 934 -24.47 -21.94 3.10
CA PRO A 934 -25.50 -21.18 3.84
C PRO A 934 -25.00 -20.47 5.10
N LEU A 935 -23.87 -20.89 5.67
CA LEU A 935 -23.27 -20.26 6.84
C LEU A 935 -22.75 -18.84 6.58
N ASN A 936 -22.52 -18.47 5.33
CA ASN A 936 -22.16 -17.09 4.98
C ASN A 936 -23.27 -16.07 5.32
N GLN A 937 -24.54 -16.52 5.36
CA GLN A 937 -25.68 -15.68 5.71
C GLN A 937 -25.80 -15.40 7.21
N ILE A 938 -24.90 -15.92 8.05
CA ILE A 938 -24.90 -15.63 9.49
C ILE A 938 -24.52 -14.17 9.73
N ASN A 939 -25.41 -13.42 10.38
CA ASN A 939 -25.04 -12.12 10.95
C ASN A 939 -24.22 -12.36 12.22
N LEU A 940 -22.94 -12.06 12.16
CA LEU A 940 -21.98 -12.36 13.23
C LEU A 940 -22.26 -11.58 14.50
N ALA A 941 -22.67 -10.31 14.37
CA ALA A 941 -23.00 -9.43 15.50
C ALA A 941 -24.15 -10.03 16.33
N ASN A 942 -25.26 -10.36 15.69
CA ASN A 942 -26.43 -10.96 16.33
C ASN A 942 -26.07 -12.34 16.94
N TYR A 943 -25.29 -13.14 16.23
CA TYR A 943 -24.86 -14.44 16.71
C TYR A 943 -24.04 -14.35 18.01
N LEU A 944 -23.08 -13.42 18.08
CA LEU A 944 -22.25 -13.22 19.27
C LEU A 944 -23.05 -12.67 20.45
N VAL A 945 -23.98 -11.75 20.20
CA VAL A 945 -24.91 -11.25 21.23
C VAL A 945 -25.73 -12.41 21.82
N ASP A 946 -26.37 -13.19 20.97
CA ASP A 946 -27.16 -14.36 21.40
C ASP A 946 -26.31 -15.38 22.13
N PHE A 947 -25.09 -15.61 21.66
CA PHE A 947 -24.15 -16.53 22.32
C PHE A 947 -23.83 -16.07 23.75
N PHE A 948 -23.43 -14.83 23.99
CA PHE A 948 -23.06 -14.33 25.31
C PHE A 948 -24.26 -14.30 26.26
N VAL A 949 -25.44 -13.91 25.79
CA VAL A 949 -26.68 -13.96 26.55
C VAL A 949 -27.00 -15.41 26.99
N ASN A 950 -27.00 -16.34 26.04
CA ASN A 950 -27.26 -17.75 26.32
C ASN A 950 -26.19 -18.38 27.22
N PHE A 951 -24.93 -18.06 27.03
CA PHE A 951 -23.83 -18.55 27.83
C PHE A 951 -23.91 -18.05 29.27
N SER A 952 -24.26 -16.75 29.47
CA SER A 952 -24.46 -16.18 30.81
C SER A 952 -25.66 -16.80 31.55
N GLN A 953 -26.73 -17.19 30.86
CA GLN A 953 -27.87 -17.85 31.45
C GLN A 953 -27.58 -19.31 31.81
N SER A 954 -26.78 -19.97 31.00
CA SER A 954 -26.50 -21.41 31.15
C SER A 954 -25.37 -21.74 32.11
N ASP A 955 -24.36 -20.82 32.25
CA ASP A 955 -23.22 -21.00 33.16
C ASP A 955 -22.58 -19.67 33.59
N ARG A 956 -23.32 -18.92 34.41
CA ARG A 956 -22.87 -17.62 34.90
C ARG A 956 -21.59 -17.71 35.72
N GLN A 957 -21.42 -18.81 36.50
CA GLN A 957 -20.23 -18.96 37.35
C GLN A 957 -18.95 -19.13 36.53
N LEU A 958 -19.02 -19.88 35.44
CA LEU A 958 -17.88 -20.04 34.53
C LEU A 958 -17.56 -18.73 33.80
N LEU A 959 -18.59 -18.02 33.29
CA LEU A 959 -18.38 -16.75 32.65
C LEU A 959 -17.76 -15.71 33.58
N ASP A 960 -18.30 -15.58 34.84
CA ASP A 960 -17.74 -14.68 35.85
C ASP A 960 -16.29 -15.02 36.22
N HIS A 961 -15.95 -16.33 36.22
CA HIS A 961 -14.59 -16.78 36.46
C HIS A 961 -13.64 -16.40 35.32
N ILE A 962 -14.06 -16.60 34.08
CA ILE A 962 -13.29 -16.25 32.88
C ILE A 962 -13.10 -14.74 32.80
N CYS A 963 -14.15 -13.94 33.01
CA CYS A 963 -14.11 -12.48 32.95
C CYS A 963 -13.06 -11.85 33.91
N LYS A 964 -12.70 -12.52 34.99
CA LYS A 964 -11.62 -12.04 35.89
C LYS A 964 -10.24 -12.02 35.21
N SER A 965 -10.04 -12.86 34.22
CA SER A 965 -8.77 -13.05 33.51
C SER A 965 -8.73 -12.28 32.17
N LEU A 966 -9.84 -11.66 31.73
CA LEU A 966 -9.93 -10.87 30.53
C LEU A 966 -9.43 -9.44 30.77
N ASN A 967 -9.03 -8.76 29.68
CA ASN A 967 -8.68 -7.34 29.72
C ASN A 967 -9.93 -6.44 29.90
N GLN A 968 -9.73 -5.13 30.10
CA GLN A 968 -10.85 -4.20 30.38
C GLN A 968 -11.79 -4.04 29.17
N SER A 969 -11.24 -3.93 27.94
CA SER A 969 -12.04 -3.80 26.72
C SER A 969 -12.95 -5.01 26.51
N GLN A 970 -12.39 -6.23 26.58
CA GLN A 970 -13.14 -7.48 26.49
C GLN A 970 -14.27 -7.58 27.53
N ARG A 971 -14.01 -7.17 28.78
CA ARG A 971 -15.03 -7.13 29.83
C ARG A 971 -16.14 -6.14 29.53
N ASN A 972 -15.78 -4.95 29.04
CA ASN A 972 -16.75 -3.91 28.70
C ASN A 972 -17.66 -4.36 27.56
N ALA A 973 -17.09 -4.97 26.51
CA ALA A 973 -17.86 -5.48 25.37
C ALA A 973 -18.90 -6.53 25.80
N ILE A 974 -18.51 -7.48 26.66
CA ILE A 974 -19.44 -8.48 27.20
C ILE A 974 -20.50 -7.83 28.10
N GLN A 975 -20.12 -6.86 28.96
CA GLN A 975 -21.06 -6.18 29.85
C GLN A 975 -22.10 -5.38 29.08
N MET A 976 -21.73 -4.69 28.00
CA MET A 976 -22.68 -3.96 27.16
C MET A 976 -23.78 -4.86 26.59
N VAL A 977 -23.43 -6.07 26.19
CA VAL A 977 -24.41 -7.07 25.68
C VAL A 977 -25.30 -7.61 26.79
N LEU A 978 -24.75 -7.87 27.97
CA LEU A 978 -25.53 -8.43 29.09
C LEU A 978 -26.43 -7.40 29.80
N GLN A 979 -26.21 -6.10 29.58
CA GLN A 979 -27.07 -5.02 30.10
C GLN A 979 -28.23 -4.62 29.17
N ARG A 980 -28.14 -5.01 27.89
CA ARG A 980 -29.25 -4.91 26.94
C ARG A 980 -30.25 -6.02 27.17
#